data_166a22db86bfa0bb7f40e6d03102ab6e
#
_entry.id   166a22db86bfa0bb7f40e6d03102ab6e
#
_cell.length_a   1.000
_cell.length_b   1.000
_cell.length_c   1.000
_cell.angle_alpha   90.00
_cell.angle_beta   90.00
_cell.angle_gamma   90.00
#
_symmetry.space_group_name_H-M   'P 1'
#
loop_
_entity.id
_entity.type
_entity.pdbx_description
1 polymer ?
#
loop_
_entity_poly.entity_id
_entity_poly.type
_entity_poly.pdbx_seq_one_letter_code
_entity_poly.pdbx_strand_id
1 'polypeptide(L)'
;MFMKANHLLPIAAFCLMTASCNTGKQQAELTAGIQLANLDTTALPGTDFCQYACGGWMKNNPIPAEYSQYGSFTILAENNRKQIQGLIEELAATQHEAGSVAQKIGDLYKIVMDSVKLNKDGVAPIKAELDQLAALKDKKELYALLGDMQKKGIIAYNVLYVGADEMNSSMNAVQTYQTGLSMGEREYYLENDEATAKIRDAFRTHVQKMYQLAGFDEATAKKGMEVVMDVETRLAKAFRSRTELRDPHANYNKMSMEELKKNYPTFDWDAYLSAMGLKDVKEIIVGQPASLKVAADILDTLPIEQQSLYLQWKLIDSAASLLNDAMAEQNFDFYSRTMSGTQEMQPRWKRAVSTVSSALGEAVGQMYVEKYFPAAAKERMVTLVKNLQESLGERIQNLAWMGDSTKVKALEKLATFHVKIGYPDTWKDYSTLEIKNDSYWANMERANEWSHAEMIAKAGKPVDKDEWLMTPQTVNAYYNPTTNEICFPAGILQYPFFDMNADDAFNYGAIGVVIGHEMTHGFDDQGRQYDKDGNLKDWWTAEDAKNFDERAQVMVNFFDSIEVAPGVYANGRMTLGENIADHGGLQVSYQAFKKATAANPLPVLDGLTPEQRFFLAYAGVWANDIRPEEVLNRTKSDVHSLGEWRVNGALPQIGAWYEAFNVTEKDPMFLPVEKRVSIW
;
A
#
# COMPACT_ATOMS: atom_id res chain seq x y z
N MET A 1 -38.18 -70.73 -21.97
CA MET A 1 -39.08 -71.50 -21.09
C MET A 1 -39.81 -70.48 -20.23
N PHE A 2 -40.99 -70.07 -20.67
CA PHE A 2 -42.32 -70.19 -20.04
C PHE A 2 -42.34 -69.68 -18.58
N MET A 3 -43.23 -68.80 -18.13
CA MET A 3 -44.61 -68.36 -18.46
C MET A 3 -44.90 -67.10 -17.60
N LYS A 4 -45.50 -66.08 -18.10
CA LYS A 4 -46.91 -65.62 -18.05
C LYS A 4 -47.65 -65.80 -16.70
N ALA A 5 -48.15 -64.68 -16.13
CA ALA A 5 -49.57 -64.30 -16.02
C ALA A 5 -49.73 -63.14 -15.01
N ASN A 6 -50.21 -62.03 -15.33
CA ASN A 6 -51.58 -61.48 -15.52
C ASN A 6 -52.36 -61.14 -14.22
N HIS A 7 -52.81 -59.87 -14.23
CA HIS A 7 -54.02 -59.24 -13.69
C HIS A 7 -54.04 -58.84 -12.19
N LEU A 8 -54.38 -57.62 -11.83
CA LEU A 8 -55.62 -56.85 -11.94
C LEU A 8 -55.41 -55.43 -11.36
N LEU A 9 -55.92 -54.44 -12.07
CA LEU A 9 -56.17 -53.11 -11.54
C LEU A 9 -57.40 -53.12 -10.58
N PRO A 10 -57.48 -52.14 -9.65
CA PRO A 10 -58.65 -51.30 -9.70
C PRO A 10 -58.36 -49.78 -9.72
N ILE A 11 -59.18 -49.09 -10.37
CA ILE A 11 -59.44 -47.67 -10.50
C ILE A 11 -59.78 -47.05 -9.16
N ALA A 12 -59.09 -45.94 -8.80
CA ALA A 12 -59.61 -45.01 -7.80
C ALA A 12 -59.15 -43.58 -8.09
N ALA A 13 -60.14 -42.80 -8.48
CA ALA A 13 -60.33 -41.35 -8.29
C ALA A 13 -59.21 -40.36 -8.31
N PHE A 14 -59.21 -39.54 -9.35
CA PHE A 14 -58.51 -38.30 -9.52
C PHE A 14 -59.11 -37.23 -8.57
N CYS A 15 -58.35 -36.82 -7.55
CA CYS A 15 -58.51 -35.55 -6.85
C CYS A 15 -57.42 -34.60 -7.32
N LEU A 16 -57.78 -33.65 -8.18
CA LEU A 16 -56.94 -32.50 -8.51
C LEU A 16 -56.82 -31.60 -7.25
N MET A 17 -55.71 -31.71 -6.54
CA MET A 17 -55.24 -30.63 -5.68
C MET A 17 -54.22 -29.82 -6.51
N THR A 18 -54.62 -28.62 -6.92
CA THR A 18 -53.73 -27.59 -7.41
C THR A 18 -52.86 -27.10 -6.26
N ALA A 19 -51.70 -27.74 -6.08
CA ALA A 19 -50.63 -27.19 -5.25
C ALA A 19 -50.00 -26.02 -6.03
N SER A 20 -50.37 -24.80 -5.67
CA SER A 20 -49.70 -23.59 -6.04
C SER A 20 -48.28 -23.66 -5.45
N CYS A 21 -47.28 -24.08 -6.24
CA CYS A 21 -45.88 -23.92 -5.90
C CYS A 21 -45.56 -22.43 -5.93
N ASN A 22 -45.71 -21.81 -4.79
CA ASN A 22 -45.12 -20.50 -4.53
C ASN A 22 -43.61 -20.72 -4.31
N THR A 23 -42.80 -20.74 -5.39
CA THR A 23 -41.35 -20.70 -5.32
C THR A 23 -40.94 -19.28 -4.98
N GLY A 24 -41.32 -18.83 -3.80
CA GLY A 24 -40.61 -17.73 -3.13
C GLY A 24 -39.21 -18.24 -2.85
N LYS A 25 -38.18 -17.73 -3.57
CA LYS A 25 -36.83 -17.82 -3.09
C LYS A 25 -36.84 -17.23 -1.68
N GLN A 26 -36.74 -18.07 -0.66
CA GLN A 26 -36.44 -17.60 0.69
C GLN A 26 -35.11 -16.83 0.57
N GLN A 27 -35.19 -15.52 0.63
CA GLN A 27 -34.02 -14.66 0.71
C GLN A 27 -33.33 -15.06 2.03
N ALA A 28 -32.09 -15.51 1.98
CA ALA A 28 -31.36 -15.87 3.18
C ALA A 28 -31.38 -14.66 4.14
N GLU A 29 -31.72 -14.93 5.40
CA GLU A 29 -31.75 -13.89 6.43
C GLU A 29 -30.33 -13.35 6.62
N LEU A 30 -30.14 -12.03 6.48
CA LEU A 30 -28.83 -11.39 6.60
C LEU A 30 -28.35 -11.43 8.06
N THR A 31 -27.07 -11.59 8.26
CA THR A 31 -26.41 -11.65 9.58
C THR A 31 -26.01 -10.24 10.05
N ALA A 32 -25.70 -10.12 11.34
CA ALA A 32 -25.14 -8.91 11.93
C ALA A 32 -23.71 -8.58 11.40
N GLY A 33 -23.00 -9.58 10.87
CA GLY A 33 -21.60 -9.46 10.46
C GLY A 33 -20.59 -9.30 11.61
N ILE A 34 -21.08 -8.95 12.81
CA ILE A 34 -20.25 -8.72 13.98
C ILE A 34 -20.04 -10.03 14.75
N GLN A 35 -18.79 -10.38 15.05
CA GLN A 35 -18.44 -11.49 15.90
C GLN A 35 -18.36 -11.00 17.37
N LEU A 36 -19.34 -11.34 18.20
CA LEU A 36 -19.42 -10.87 19.59
C LEU A 36 -18.20 -11.29 20.43
N ALA A 37 -17.53 -12.39 20.07
CA ALA A 37 -16.30 -12.84 20.73
C ALA A 37 -15.10 -11.88 20.53
N ASN A 38 -15.19 -10.99 19.56
CA ASN A 38 -14.16 -9.97 19.31
C ASN A 38 -14.27 -8.78 20.28
N LEU A 39 -15.40 -8.61 20.94
CA LEU A 39 -15.64 -7.53 21.89
C LEU A 39 -14.96 -7.82 23.23
N ASP A 40 -14.46 -6.78 23.88
CA ASP A 40 -14.11 -6.76 25.29
C ASP A 40 -15.16 -5.94 26.07
N THR A 41 -16.18 -6.63 26.58
CA THR A 41 -17.27 -5.98 27.32
C THR A 41 -16.86 -5.49 28.71
N THR A 42 -15.62 -5.72 29.14
CA THR A 42 -15.06 -5.14 30.38
C THR A 42 -14.54 -3.71 30.17
N ALA A 43 -14.21 -3.35 28.93
CA ALA A 43 -13.91 -1.98 28.52
C ALA A 43 -15.21 -1.19 28.28
N LEU A 44 -15.18 0.12 28.56
CA LEU A 44 -16.32 0.98 28.28
C LEU A 44 -16.14 1.68 26.93
N PRO A 45 -17.18 1.75 26.08
CA PRO A 45 -17.09 2.39 24.77
C PRO A 45 -16.57 3.84 24.78
N GLY A 46 -16.91 4.60 25.82
CA GLY A 46 -16.49 6.00 25.99
C GLY A 46 -15.11 6.17 26.64
N THR A 47 -14.45 5.08 27.06
CA THR A 47 -13.10 5.12 27.64
C THR A 47 -12.04 4.73 26.62
N ASP A 48 -12.25 3.63 25.91
CA ASP A 48 -11.40 3.10 24.88
C ASP A 48 -12.26 2.25 23.93
N PHE A 49 -12.65 2.84 22.80
CA PHE A 49 -13.56 2.15 21.88
C PHE A 49 -12.83 1.05 21.09
N CYS A 50 -11.56 1.24 20.78
CA CYS A 50 -10.76 0.22 20.11
C CYS A 50 -10.66 -1.03 21.00
N GLN A 51 -10.34 -0.87 22.27
CA GLN A 51 -10.33 -1.98 23.23
C GLN A 51 -11.71 -2.63 23.37
N TYR A 52 -12.78 -1.84 23.50
CA TYR A 52 -14.15 -2.35 23.60
C TYR A 52 -14.52 -3.20 22.37
N ALA A 53 -14.25 -2.70 21.17
CA ALA A 53 -14.65 -3.36 19.92
C ALA A 53 -13.75 -4.52 19.50
N CYS A 54 -12.46 -4.46 19.85
CA CYS A 54 -11.43 -5.37 19.32
C CYS A 54 -10.63 -6.10 20.40
N GLY A 55 -10.82 -5.84 21.69
CA GLY A 55 -10.01 -6.42 22.78
C GLY A 55 -10.11 -7.93 22.88
N GLY A 56 -11.30 -8.49 22.64
CA GLY A 56 -11.48 -9.94 22.55
C GLY A 56 -10.76 -10.54 21.36
N TRP A 57 -10.79 -9.82 20.21
CA TRP A 57 -10.04 -10.23 19.02
C TRP A 57 -8.53 -10.23 19.27
N MET A 58 -7.95 -9.14 19.81
CA MET A 58 -6.53 -9.03 20.14
C MET A 58 -6.07 -10.12 21.09
N LYS A 59 -6.85 -10.40 22.14
CA LYS A 59 -6.57 -11.48 23.09
C LYS A 59 -6.50 -12.87 22.43
N ASN A 60 -7.37 -13.12 21.45
CA ASN A 60 -7.47 -14.40 20.76
C ASN A 60 -6.51 -14.55 19.58
N ASN A 61 -5.90 -13.46 19.11
CA ASN A 61 -5.01 -13.42 17.95
C ASN A 61 -3.69 -12.73 18.29
N PRO A 62 -2.86 -13.32 19.18
CA PRO A 62 -1.55 -12.74 19.49
C PRO A 62 -0.69 -12.67 18.25
N ILE A 63 0.23 -11.68 18.21
CA ILE A 63 1.12 -11.48 17.06
C ILE A 63 1.98 -12.72 16.82
N PRO A 64 1.87 -13.43 15.68
CA PRO A 64 2.76 -14.54 15.36
C PRO A 64 4.21 -14.05 15.24
N ALA A 65 5.16 -14.96 15.50
CA ALA A 65 6.60 -14.62 15.53
C ALA A 65 7.12 -14.01 14.21
N GLU A 66 6.49 -14.36 13.09
CA GLU A 66 6.85 -13.90 11.73
C GLU A 66 6.27 -12.53 11.33
N TYR A 67 5.61 -11.83 12.27
CA TYR A 67 4.99 -10.52 12.02
C TYR A 67 5.45 -9.48 13.05
N SER A 68 5.58 -8.22 12.60
CA SER A 68 5.76 -7.04 13.45
C SER A 68 4.44 -6.47 13.96
N GLN A 69 3.35 -6.75 13.23
CA GLN A 69 1.97 -6.40 13.56
C GLN A 69 1.03 -7.47 13.02
N TYR A 70 -0.12 -7.63 13.67
CA TYR A 70 -1.11 -8.62 13.26
C TYR A 70 -2.51 -8.08 13.42
N GLY A 71 -3.29 -8.06 12.36
CA GLY A 71 -4.60 -7.42 12.33
C GLY A 71 -5.48 -7.93 11.21
N SER A 72 -6.63 -7.29 11.04
CA SER A 72 -7.63 -7.64 10.03
C SER A 72 -7.06 -7.67 8.62
N PHE A 73 -6.24 -6.68 8.25
CA PHE A 73 -5.54 -6.65 6.96
C PHE A 73 -4.58 -7.84 6.80
N THR A 74 -3.81 -8.13 7.84
CA THR A 74 -2.82 -9.23 7.81
C THR A 74 -3.50 -10.58 7.66
N ILE A 75 -4.57 -10.84 8.42
CA ILE A 75 -5.32 -12.10 8.35
C ILE A 75 -5.92 -12.30 6.96
N LEU A 76 -6.54 -11.27 6.39
CA LEU A 76 -7.11 -11.37 5.06
C LEU A 76 -6.03 -11.58 3.99
N ALA A 77 -4.90 -10.86 4.09
CA ALA A 77 -3.75 -11.06 3.20
C ALA A 77 -3.18 -12.49 3.31
N GLU A 78 -3.12 -13.06 4.52
CA GLU A 78 -2.72 -14.45 4.72
C GLU A 78 -3.68 -15.46 4.09
N ASN A 79 -4.98 -15.21 4.20
CA ASN A 79 -5.99 -16.06 3.57
C ASN A 79 -5.86 -16.03 2.03
N ASN A 80 -5.70 -14.82 1.46
CA ASN A 80 -5.45 -14.66 0.02
C ASN A 80 -4.16 -15.36 -0.39
N ARG A 81 -3.09 -15.22 0.40
CA ARG A 81 -1.79 -15.86 0.14
C ARG A 81 -1.89 -17.39 0.11
N LYS A 82 -2.65 -17.99 1.03
CA LYS A 82 -2.91 -19.46 1.02
C LYS A 82 -3.70 -19.90 -0.20
N GLN A 83 -4.68 -19.12 -0.63
CA GLN A 83 -5.45 -19.38 -1.85
C GLN A 83 -4.54 -19.31 -3.09
N ILE A 84 -3.69 -18.29 -3.17
CA ILE A 84 -2.70 -18.11 -4.24
C ILE A 84 -1.64 -19.22 -4.21
N GLN A 85 -1.18 -19.63 -3.01
CA GLN A 85 -0.27 -20.77 -2.85
C GLN A 85 -0.82 -22.02 -3.56
N GLY A 86 -2.08 -22.37 -3.29
CA GLY A 86 -2.70 -23.54 -3.94
C GLY A 86 -2.73 -23.46 -5.47
N LEU A 87 -3.00 -22.26 -6.03
CA LEU A 87 -2.97 -22.01 -7.48
C LEU A 87 -1.55 -22.17 -8.06
N ILE A 88 -0.56 -21.59 -7.40
CA ILE A 88 0.84 -21.63 -7.84
C ILE A 88 1.40 -23.06 -7.76
N GLU A 89 1.13 -23.79 -6.67
CA GLU A 89 1.60 -25.16 -6.47
C GLU A 89 0.99 -26.13 -7.48
N GLU A 90 -0.26 -25.92 -7.88
CA GLU A 90 -0.90 -26.69 -8.96
C GLU A 90 -0.13 -26.52 -10.28
N LEU A 91 0.26 -25.29 -10.62
CA LEU A 91 1.09 -25.02 -11.80
C LEU A 91 2.52 -25.58 -11.64
N ALA A 92 3.11 -25.45 -10.46
CA ALA A 92 4.45 -25.96 -10.19
C ALA A 92 4.55 -27.50 -10.27
N ALA A 93 3.45 -28.22 -10.01
CA ALA A 93 3.41 -29.68 -10.05
C ALA A 93 3.34 -30.28 -11.46
N THR A 94 3.08 -29.48 -12.48
CA THR A 94 2.87 -29.93 -13.86
C THR A 94 3.86 -29.30 -14.83
N GLN A 95 4.02 -29.92 -16.01
CA GLN A 95 4.79 -29.35 -17.11
C GLN A 95 3.87 -28.49 -17.98
N HIS A 96 4.38 -27.34 -18.39
CA HIS A 96 3.68 -26.39 -19.24
C HIS A 96 4.48 -26.09 -20.50
N GLU A 97 3.83 -25.55 -21.51
CA GLU A 97 4.46 -25.07 -22.72
C GLU A 97 5.52 -23.97 -22.37
N ALA A 98 6.69 -24.11 -23.00
CA ALA A 98 7.77 -23.15 -22.78
C ALA A 98 7.35 -21.71 -23.16
N GLY A 99 7.62 -20.76 -22.28
CA GLY A 99 7.24 -19.36 -22.46
C GLY A 99 5.80 -19.02 -22.07
N SER A 100 4.97 -20.03 -21.72
CA SER A 100 3.63 -19.76 -21.19
C SER A 100 3.68 -19.11 -19.81
N VAL A 101 2.64 -18.35 -19.45
CA VAL A 101 2.49 -17.76 -18.11
C VAL A 101 2.51 -18.84 -17.02
N ALA A 102 1.86 -19.96 -17.27
CA ALA A 102 1.84 -21.10 -16.34
C ALA A 102 3.24 -21.66 -16.06
N GLN A 103 4.09 -21.81 -17.12
CA GLN A 103 5.49 -22.22 -16.95
C GLN A 103 6.26 -21.18 -16.11
N LYS A 104 6.11 -19.88 -16.41
CA LYS A 104 6.83 -18.81 -15.70
C LYS A 104 6.50 -18.79 -14.21
N ILE A 105 5.22 -18.90 -13.86
CA ILE A 105 4.74 -18.95 -12.47
C ILE A 105 5.30 -20.20 -11.76
N GLY A 106 5.10 -21.39 -12.34
CA GLY A 106 5.52 -22.66 -11.73
C GLY A 106 7.02 -22.76 -11.55
N ASP A 107 7.81 -22.35 -12.56
CA ASP A 107 9.27 -22.44 -12.51
C ASP A 107 9.86 -21.40 -11.55
N LEU A 108 9.37 -20.15 -11.52
CA LEU A 108 9.85 -19.16 -10.57
C LEU A 108 9.60 -19.63 -9.13
N TYR A 109 8.42 -20.18 -8.84
CA TYR A 109 8.12 -20.75 -7.53
C TYR A 109 9.11 -21.84 -7.12
N LYS A 110 9.39 -22.81 -8.02
CA LYS A 110 10.36 -23.88 -7.76
C LYS A 110 11.76 -23.33 -7.48
N ILE A 111 12.20 -22.34 -8.25
CA ILE A 111 13.53 -21.71 -8.08
C ILE A 111 13.66 -21.09 -6.69
N VAL A 112 12.64 -20.36 -6.23
CA VAL A 112 12.64 -19.73 -4.90
C VAL A 112 12.58 -20.78 -3.80
N MET A 113 11.86 -21.89 -4.00
CA MET A 113 11.74 -22.97 -3.03
C MET A 113 12.99 -23.84 -2.90
N ASP A 114 13.91 -23.85 -3.89
CA ASP A 114 15.12 -24.68 -3.89
C ASP A 114 16.23 -24.11 -2.97
N SER A 115 16.03 -24.25 -1.67
CA SER A 115 17.02 -23.82 -0.66
C SER A 115 18.36 -24.54 -0.78
N VAL A 116 18.37 -25.78 -1.28
CA VAL A 116 19.60 -26.56 -1.47
C VAL A 116 20.48 -25.90 -2.53
N LYS A 117 19.88 -25.54 -3.67
CA LYS A 117 20.59 -24.83 -4.74
C LYS A 117 21.05 -23.44 -4.26
N LEU A 118 20.18 -22.67 -3.61
CA LEU A 118 20.50 -21.32 -3.09
C LEU A 118 21.71 -21.36 -2.13
N ASN A 119 21.72 -22.31 -1.20
CA ASN A 119 22.85 -22.47 -0.27
C ASN A 119 24.13 -22.96 -0.95
N LYS A 120 24.01 -23.80 -1.97
CA LYS A 120 25.14 -24.27 -2.77
C LYS A 120 25.76 -23.15 -3.62
N ASP A 121 24.93 -22.34 -4.24
CA ASP A 121 25.36 -21.24 -5.10
C ASP A 121 25.96 -20.08 -4.27
N GLY A 122 25.49 -19.90 -3.03
CA GLY A 122 26.00 -18.86 -2.11
C GLY A 122 25.83 -17.45 -2.69
N VAL A 123 26.94 -16.73 -2.81
CA VAL A 123 27.01 -15.39 -3.41
C VAL A 123 27.44 -15.39 -4.88
N ALA A 124 27.66 -16.57 -5.47
CA ALA A 124 28.10 -16.69 -6.86
C ALA A 124 27.17 -15.98 -7.86
N PRO A 125 25.84 -15.94 -7.67
CA PRO A 125 24.92 -15.24 -8.59
C PRO A 125 25.25 -13.76 -8.80
N ILE A 126 25.78 -13.05 -7.81
CA ILE A 126 26.14 -11.62 -7.91
C ILE A 126 27.63 -11.35 -8.15
N LYS A 127 28.44 -12.41 -8.25
CA LYS A 127 29.91 -12.25 -8.30
C LYS A 127 30.40 -11.48 -9.52
N ALA A 128 29.84 -11.75 -10.69
CA ALA A 128 30.25 -11.07 -11.92
C ALA A 128 29.99 -9.56 -11.84
N GLU A 129 28.90 -9.15 -11.23
CA GLU A 129 28.54 -7.74 -11.03
C GLU A 129 29.42 -7.09 -9.95
N LEU A 130 29.72 -7.80 -8.85
CA LEU A 130 30.69 -7.33 -7.85
C LEU A 130 32.06 -7.11 -8.47
N ASP A 131 32.53 -8.02 -9.33
CA ASP A 131 33.80 -7.91 -10.04
C ASP A 131 33.79 -6.74 -11.05
N GLN A 132 32.68 -6.51 -11.74
CA GLN A 132 32.48 -5.35 -12.62
C GLN A 132 32.56 -4.04 -11.85
N LEU A 133 31.88 -3.94 -10.70
CA LEU A 133 31.93 -2.77 -9.84
C LEU A 133 33.32 -2.54 -9.26
N ALA A 134 34.04 -3.62 -8.89
CA ALA A 134 35.42 -3.53 -8.42
C ALA A 134 36.39 -3.04 -9.51
N ALA A 135 36.09 -3.29 -10.77
CA ALA A 135 36.91 -2.88 -11.91
C ALA A 135 36.61 -1.44 -12.40
N LEU A 136 35.69 -0.73 -11.78
CA LEU A 136 35.31 0.65 -12.12
C LEU A 136 36.52 1.59 -12.11
N LYS A 137 36.72 2.35 -13.23
CA LYS A 137 37.94 3.16 -13.44
C LYS A 137 37.67 4.65 -13.52
N ASP A 138 36.55 5.03 -14.08
CA ASP A 138 36.26 6.43 -14.37
C ASP A 138 34.77 6.79 -14.19
N LYS A 139 34.48 8.09 -14.19
CA LYS A 139 33.12 8.60 -13.97
C LYS A 139 32.16 8.28 -15.12
N LYS A 140 32.62 8.17 -16.37
CA LYS A 140 31.75 7.86 -17.48
C LYS A 140 31.19 6.45 -17.37
N GLU A 141 32.06 5.50 -16.99
CA GLU A 141 31.68 4.14 -16.68
C GLU A 141 30.71 4.09 -15.48
N LEU A 142 30.95 4.91 -14.45
CA LEU A 142 30.09 5.03 -13.26
C LEU A 142 28.65 5.38 -13.64
N TYR A 143 28.41 6.40 -14.46
CA TYR A 143 27.07 6.80 -14.86
C TYR A 143 26.34 5.74 -15.69
N ALA A 144 27.08 5.05 -16.57
CA ALA A 144 26.55 3.92 -17.31
C ALA A 144 26.12 2.76 -16.39
N LEU A 145 26.94 2.44 -15.38
CA LEU A 145 26.63 1.41 -14.38
C LEU A 145 25.45 1.81 -13.50
N LEU A 146 25.32 3.06 -13.09
CA LEU A 146 24.16 3.54 -12.32
C LEU A 146 22.86 3.32 -13.07
N GLY A 147 22.83 3.63 -14.37
CA GLY A 147 21.64 3.39 -15.19
C GLY A 147 21.35 1.90 -15.37
N ASP A 148 22.40 1.07 -15.54
CA ASP A 148 22.25 -0.37 -15.66
C ASP A 148 21.76 -1.03 -14.35
N MET A 149 22.32 -0.63 -13.22
CA MET A 149 21.88 -1.07 -11.90
C MET A 149 20.41 -0.72 -11.65
N GLN A 150 19.99 0.49 -12.00
CA GLN A 150 18.60 0.90 -11.80
C GLN A 150 17.62 0.07 -12.65
N LYS A 151 17.96 -0.31 -13.87
CA LYS A 151 17.14 -1.23 -14.68
C LYS A 151 16.91 -2.57 -13.96
N LYS A 152 17.90 -3.03 -13.25
CA LYS A 152 17.88 -4.28 -12.47
C LYS A 152 17.22 -4.13 -11.10
N GLY A 153 16.73 -2.93 -10.76
CA GLY A 153 16.08 -2.64 -9.48
C GLY A 153 17.03 -2.24 -8.35
N ILE A 154 18.31 -1.99 -8.65
CA ILE A 154 19.33 -1.56 -7.67
C ILE A 154 19.45 -0.05 -7.72
N ILE A 155 19.02 0.64 -6.66
CA ILE A 155 18.95 2.10 -6.61
C ILE A 155 19.97 2.64 -5.60
N ALA A 156 20.84 3.57 -6.05
CA ALA A 156 21.95 4.07 -5.23
C ALA A 156 21.72 5.47 -4.66
N TYR A 157 21.56 6.50 -5.48
CA TYR A 157 21.57 7.91 -5.04
C TYR A 157 20.24 8.63 -5.21
N ASN A 158 19.51 8.30 -6.26
CA ASN A 158 18.20 8.81 -6.59
C ASN A 158 17.55 7.84 -7.56
N VAL A 159 16.24 7.92 -7.71
CA VAL A 159 15.51 7.15 -8.73
C VAL A 159 15.03 8.06 -9.84
N LEU A 160 15.11 7.57 -11.09
CA LEU A 160 14.48 8.16 -12.25
C LEU A 160 13.34 7.22 -12.68
N TYR A 161 12.17 7.78 -12.89
CA TYR A 161 10.98 7.02 -13.28
C TYR A 161 10.15 7.79 -14.30
N VAL A 162 9.16 7.13 -14.88
CA VAL A 162 8.18 7.72 -15.78
C VAL A 162 6.80 7.58 -15.18
N GLY A 163 6.09 8.68 -15.06
CA GLY A 163 4.74 8.75 -14.53
C GLY A 163 4.02 9.99 -15.05
N ALA A 164 2.75 10.15 -14.71
CA ALA A 164 1.96 11.30 -15.12
C ALA A 164 2.65 12.61 -14.72
N ASP A 165 2.68 13.59 -15.62
CA ASP A 165 3.09 14.95 -15.33
C ASP A 165 1.99 15.62 -14.50
N GLU A 166 2.26 15.92 -13.24
CA GLU A 166 1.23 16.44 -12.31
C GLU A 166 0.57 17.74 -12.78
N MET A 167 1.26 18.58 -13.58
CA MET A 167 0.65 19.79 -14.17
C MET A 167 0.05 19.57 -15.57
N ASN A 168 0.27 18.38 -16.16
CA ASN A 168 -0.34 17.94 -17.42
C ASN A 168 -0.63 16.45 -17.35
N SER A 169 -1.57 16.08 -16.52
CA SER A 169 -1.85 14.70 -16.11
C SER A 169 -2.25 13.75 -17.24
N SER A 170 -2.57 14.28 -18.41
CA SER A 170 -2.84 13.49 -19.62
C SER A 170 -1.58 12.89 -20.28
N MET A 171 -0.38 13.33 -19.87
CA MET A 171 0.90 12.94 -20.46
C MET A 171 1.85 12.39 -19.41
N ASN A 172 2.61 11.36 -19.78
CA ASN A 172 3.70 10.85 -18.95
C ASN A 172 4.97 11.65 -19.15
N ALA A 173 5.67 11.95 -18.06
CA ALA A 173 6.94 12.65 -18.02
C ALA A 173 8.02 11.82 -17.31
N VAL A 174 9.28 12.10 -17.65
CA VAL A 174 10.44 11.59 -16.92
C VAL A 174 10.63 12.42 -15.66
N GLN A 175 10.81 11.75 -14.53
CA GLN A 175 10.86 12.39 -13.21
C GLN A 175 11.98 11.81 -12.36
N THR A 176 12.48 12.58 -11.38
CA THR A 176 13.41 12.10 -10.36
C THR A 176 12.82 12.21 -8.97
N TYR A 177 13.23 11.30 -8.09
CA TYR A 177 12.81 11.32 -6.70
C TYR A 177 13.97 10.93 -5.76
N GLN A 178 14.03 11.57 -4.59
CA GLN A 178 15.01 11.24 -3.56
C GLN A 178 14.81 9.81 -3.04
N THR A 179 15.88 9.04 -3.02
CA THR A 179 15.89 7.67 -2.48
C THR A 179 17.34 7.20 -2.29
N GLY A 180 17.52 5.98 -1.82
CA GLY A 180 18.82 5.36 -1.69
C GLY A 180 19.34 5.27 -0.25
N LEU A 181 18.58 5.75 0.74
CA LEU A 181 18.90 5.51 2.15
C LEU A 181 18.54 4.06 2.52
N SER A 182 19.50 3.28 2.96
CA SER A 182 19.28 1.87 3.33
C SER A 182 18.35 1.71 4.54
N MET A 183 18.40 2.62 5.52
CA MET A 183 17.47 2.63 6.65
C MET A 183 16.12 3.30 6.34
N GLY A 184 15.90 3.73 5.09
CA GLY A 184 14.66 4.35 4.61
C GLY A 184 14.55 5.83 4.93
N GLU A 185 14.36 6.20 6.17
CA GLU A 185 14.11 7.59 6.57
C GLU A 185 15.37 8.33 7.02
N ARG A 186 15.41 9.64 6.72
CA ARG A 186 16.55 10.51 7.10
C ARG A 186 16.76 10.59 8.61
N GLU A 187 15.70 10.47 9.37
CA GLU A 187 15.66 10.54 10.83
C GLU A 187 16.61 9.51 11.46
N TYR A 188 16.71 8.30 10.90
CA TYR A 188 17.63 7.26 11.38
C TYR A 188 19.11 7.65 11.31
N TYR A 189 19.47 8.56 10.40
CA TYR A 189 20.84 9.07 10.24
C TYR A 189 21.11 10.31 11.08
N LEU A 190 20.10 11.12 11.39
CA LEU A 190 20.26 12.49 11.90
C LEU A 190 19.84 12.66 13.36
N GLU A 191 18.83 11.90 13.84
CA GLU A 191 18.37 12.01 15.22
C GLU A 191 19.32 11.28 16.18
N ASN A 192 19.40 11.79 17.43
CA ASN A 192 20.33 11.29 18.43
C ASN A 192 19.63 10.79 19.71
N ASP A 193 18.33 10.49 19.65
CA ASP A 193 17.68 9.76 20.70
C ASP A 193 18.28 8.34 20.83
N GLU A 194 18.14 7.73 22.00
CA GLU A 194 18.80 6.46 22.33
C GLU A 194 18.36 5.32 21.39
N ALA A 195 17.07 5.25 21.03
CA ALA A 195 16.53 4.20 20.17
C ALA A 195 17.09 4.31 18.75
N THR A 196 17.08 5.50 18.17
CA THR A 196 17.63 5.77 16.83
C THR A 196 19.14 5.54 16.78
N ALA A 197 19.89 5.93 17.83
CA ALA A 197 21.31 5.68 17.91
C ALA A 197 21.65 4.17 17.94
N LYS A 198 20.87 3.36 18.67
CA LYS A 198 21.03 1.89 18.70
C LYS A 198 20.79 1.27 17.32
N ILE A 199 19.74 1.70 16.62
CA ILE A 199 19.45 1.21 15.25
C ILE A 199 20.59 1.56 14.32
N ARG A 200 21.12 2.79 14.38
CA ARG A 200 22.24 3.23 13.54
C ARG A 200 23.54 2.44 13.83
N ASP A 201 23.82 2.07 15.08
CA ASP A 201 24.96 1.23 15.43
C ASP A 201 24.76 -0.23 14.99
N ALA A 202 23.54 -0.74 15.08
CA ALA A 202 23.17 -2.04 14.53
C ALA A 202 23.32 -2.07 12.99
N PHE A 203 22.98 -0.96 12.31
CA PHE A 203 23.16 -0.82 10.87
C PHE A 203 24.66 -0.89 10.47
N ARG A 204 25.52 -0.19 11.18
CA ARG A 204 26.98 -0.29 10.94
C ARG A 204 27.46 -1.74 11.03
N THR A 205 27.04 -2.44 12.06
CA THR A 205 27.36 -3.86 12.26
C THR A 205 26.80 -4.73 11.13
N HIS A 206 25.56 -4.47 10.71
CA HIS A 206 24.91 -5.16 9.62
C HIS A 206 25.69 -4.99 8.31
N VAL A 207 25.99 -3.76 7.91
CA VAL A 207 26.73 -3.47 6.67
C VAL A 207 28.06 -4.21 6.64
N GLN A 208 28.84 -4.14 7.74
CA GLN A 208 30.13 -4.83 7.82
C GLN A 208 29.99 -6.35 7.69
N LYS A 209 29.02 -6.96 8.36
CA LYS A 209 28.73 -8.39 8.25
C LYS A 209 28.31 -8.80 6.85
N MET A 210 27.50 -8.01 6.18
CA MET A 210 27.04 -8.29 4.83
C MET A 210 28.19 -8.29 3.81
N TYR A 211 29.13 -7.37 3.92
CA TYR A 211 30.36 -7.40 3.12
C TYR A 211 31.18 -8.68 3.39
N GLN A 212 31.34 -9.07 4.65
CA GLN A 212 32.07 -10.29 5.00
C GLN A 212 31.38 -11.54 4.45
N LEU A 213 30.05 -11.63 4.54
CA LEU A 213 29.27 -12.71 3.95
C LEU A 213 29.37 -12.74 2.42
N ALA A 214 29.54 -11.60 1.78
CA ALA A 214 29.79 -11.47 0.35
C ALA A 214 31.25 -11.81 -0.06
N GLY A 215 32.11 -12.14 0.91
CA GLY A 215 33.48 -12.61 0.66
C GLY A 215 34.57 -11.55 0.78
N PHE A 216 34.26 -10.35 1.25
CA PHE A 216 35.26 -9.28 1.51
C PHE A 216 36.01 -9.54 2.82
N ASP A 217 37.28 -9.15 2.87
CA ASP A 217 38.04 -9.18 4.10
C ASP A 217 37.58 -8.12 5.13
N GLU A 218 37.99 -8.28 6.38
CA GLU A 218 37.54 -7.43 7.48
C GLU A 218 37.90 -5.94 7.27
N ALA A 219 39.07 -5.64 6.72
CA ALA A 219 39.48 -4.26 6.50
C ALA A 219 38.66 -3.58 5.40
N THR A 220 38.41 -4.29 4.30
CA THR A 220 37.56 -3.84 3.21
C THR A 220 36.08 -3.70 3.66
N ALA A 221 35.55 -4.65 4.43
CA ALA A 221 34.22 -4.58 4.99
C ALA A 221 34.03 -3.36 5.93
N LYS A 222 35.03 -3.07 6.77
CA LYS A 222 35.01 -1.88 7.63
C LYS A 222 35.03 -0.60 6.80
N LYS A 223 35.93 -0.51 5.79
CA LYS A 223 35.99 0.65 4.90
C LYS A 223 34.69 0.86 4.12
N GLY A 224 34.09 -0.23 3.62
CA GLY A 224 32.80 -0.19 2.96
C GLY A 224 31.70 0.36 3.86
N MET A 225 31.62 -0.11 5.10
CA MET A 225 30.67 0.41 6.10
C MET A 225 30.88 1.91 6.37
N GLU A 226 32.13 2.37 6.52
CA GLU A 226 32.45 3.78 6.73
C GLU A 226 32.01 4.64 5.53
N VAL A 227 32.20 4.17 4.29
CA VAL A 227 31.77 4.83 3.06
C VAL A 227 30.24 4.88 2.99
N VAL A 228 29.53 3.78 3.27
CA VAL A 228 28.06 3.73 3.29
C VAL A 228 27.51 4.77 4.27
N MET A 229 28.03 4.81 5.48
CA MET A 229 27.60 5.77 6.50
C MET A 229 27.88 7.22 6.10
N ASP A 230 29.02 7.52 5.48
CA ASP A 230 29.33 8.87 4.98
C ASP A 230 28.35 9.28 3.88
N VAL A 231 28.23 8.47 2.83
CA VAL A 231 27.37 8.77 1.67
C VAL A 231 25.92 8.95 2.10
N GLU A 232 25.36 7.99 2.84
CA GLU A 232 23.93 8.03 3.20
C GLU A 232 23.63 9.13 4.24
N THR A 233 24.57 9.46 5.13
CA THR A 233 24.42 10.63 6.03
C THR A 233 24.43 11.95 5.25
N ARG A 234 25.28 12.08 4.23
CA ARG A 234 25.28 13.27 3.35
C ARG A 234 23.97 13.41 2.58
N LEU A 235 23.45 12.31 2.03
CA LEU A 235 22.14 12.26 1.37
C LEU A 235 21.02 12.62 2.35
N ALA A 236 21.00 12.00 3.53
CA ALA A 236 19.97 12.22 4.54
C ALA A 236 19.83 13.69 4.96
N LYS A 237 20.98 14.41 5.06
CA LYS A 237 20.98 15.85 5.36
C LYS A 237 20.29 16.71 4.30
N ALA A 238 20.27 16.26 3.05
CA ALA A 238 19.65 16.97 1.92
C ALA A 238 18.23 16.49 1.62
N PHE A 239 17.82 15.35 2.14
CA PHE A 239 16.48 14.80 1.94
C PHE A 239 15.45 15.64 2.66
N ARG A 240 14.27 15.77 2.04
CA ARG A 240 13.05 16.20 2.71
C ARG A 240 12.53 15.10 3.61
N SER A 241 11.98 15.47 4.77
CA SER A 241 11.24 14.55 5.64
C SER A 241 9.94 14.07 4.97
N ARG A 242 9.34 13.02 5.50
CA ARG A 242 8.03 12.53 5.04
C ARG A 242 6.97 13.63 5.06
N THR A 243 6.98 14.47 6.08
CA THR A 243 6.06 15.61 6.17
C THR A 243 6.30 16.64 5.06
N GLU A 244 7.56 17.00 4.78
CA GLU A 244 7.91 17.97 3.73
C GLU A 244 7.60 17.43 2.31
N LEU A 245 7.68 16.11 2.12
CA LEU A 245 7.34 15.46 0.84
C LEU A 245 5.84 15.52 0.53
N ARG A 246 5.00 15.91 1.48
CA ARG A 246 3.55 16.06 1.27
C ARG A 246 3.16 17.32 0.48
N ASP A 247 4.07 18.23 0.21
CA ASP A 247 3.83 19.41 -0.62
C ASP A 247 4.06 19.08 -2.11
N PRO A 248 3.01 18.85 -2.93
CA PRO A 248 3.17 18.48 -4.33
C PRO A 248 3.76 19.61 -5.17
N HIS A 249 3.51 20.88 -4.83
CA HIS A 249 4.11 22.02 -5.54
C HIS A 249 5.62 22.10 -5.31
N ALA A 250 6.07 21.85 -4.08
CA ALA A 250 7.49 21.81 -3.76
C ALA A 250 8.23 20.64 -4.48
N ASN A 251 7.52 19.55 -4.77
CA ASN A 251 8.06 18.39 -5.49
C ASN A 251 8.01 18.52 -7.01
N TYR A 252 7.45 19.60 -7.56
CA TYR A 252 7.33 19.79 -9.00
C TYR A 252 8.30 20.87 -9.50
N ASN A 253 9.45 20.45 -10.03
CA ASN A 253 10.48 21.34 -10.56
C ASN A 253 10.87 20.89 -11.97
N LYS A 254 10.03 21.22 -12.95
CA LYS A 254 10.25 20.86 -14.35
C LYS A 254 11.38 21.68 -14.96
N MET A 255 12.34 21.02 -15.57
CA MET A 255 13.53 21.62 -16.18
C MET A 255 13.74 21.06 -17.57
N SER A 256 14.12 21.94 -18.52
CA SER A 256 14.67 21.50 -19.79
C SER A 256 16.01 20.80 -19.60
N MET A 257 16.45 19.98 -20.56
CA MET A 257 17.77 19.35 -20.50
C MET A 257 18.92 20.36 -20.45
N GLU A 258 18.76 21.55 -21.04
CA GLU A 258 19.75 22.62 -20.94
C GLU A 258 19.84 23.17 -19.52
N GLU A 259 18.72 23.48 -18.89
CA GLU A 259 18.66 23.92 -17.49
C GLU A 259 19.19 22.85 -16.53
N LEU A 260 18.83 21.59 -16.77
CA LEU A 260 19.29 20.47 -15.96
C LEU A 260 20.80 20.32 -15.99
N LYS A 261 21.41 20.36 -17.19
CA LYS A 261 22.87 20.30 -17.36
C LYS A 261 23.56 21.53 -16.78
N LYS A 262 22.94 22.70 -16.80
CA LYS A 262 23.46 23.92 -16.17
C LYS A 262 23.41 23.83 -14.64
N ASN A 263 22.32 23.31 -14.08
CA ASN A 263 22.12 23.22 -12.63
C ASN A 263 22.94 22.08 -11.99
N TYR A 264 23.20 21.02 -12.76
CA TYR A 264 23.94 19.83 -12.32
C TYR A 264 25.04 19.49 -13.33
N PRO A 265 26.05 20.37 -13.51
CA PRO A 265 27.04 20.28 -14.61
C PRO A 265 28.00 19.09 -14.45
N THR A 266 28.14 18.56 -13.27
CA THR A 266 29.01 17.40 -12.97
C THR A 266 28.33 16.05 -13.20
N PHE A 267 26.99 16.05 -13.41
CA PHE A 267 26.22 14.83 -13.64
C PHE A 267 26.16 14.53 -15.16
N ASP A 268 26.66 13.38 -15.57
CA ASP A 268 26.62 12.95 -16.97
C ASP A 268 25.22 12.38 -17.32
N TRP A 269 24.29 13.31 -17.58
CA TRP A 269 22.92 12.99 -17.94
C TRP A 269 22.82 12.15 -19.21
N ASP A 270 23.66 12.37 -20.19
CA ASP A 270 23.59 11.64 -21.47
C ASP A 270 24.00 10.18 -21.28
N ALA A 271 25.06 9.90 -20.54
CA ALA A 271 25.46 8.54 -20.23
C ALA A 271 24.41 7.82 -19.38
N TYR A 272 23.89 8.47 -18.35
CA TYR A 272 22.88 7.89 -17.46
C TYR A 272 21.56 7.59 -18.17
N LEU A 273 20.97 8.57 -18.86
CA LEU A 273 19.72 8.39 -19.59
C LEU A 273 19.84 7.33 -20.70
N SER A 274 20.98 7.31 -21.41
CA SER A 274 21.25 6.29 -22.43
C SER A 274 21.29 4.88 -21.82
N ALA A 275 21.94 4.71 -20.67
CA ALA A 275 22.01 3.44 -19.97
C ALA A 275 20.60 2.99 -19.47
N MET A 276 19.75 3.94 -19.06
CA MET A 276 18.35 3.70 -18.70
C MET A 276 17.47 3.32 -19.90
N GLY A 277 17.96 3.46 -21.15
CA GLY A 277 17.17 3.23 -22.35
C GLY A 277 16.30 4.42 -22.78
N LEU A 278 16.49 5.59 -22.16
CA LEU A 278 15.78 6.82 -22.48
C LEU A 278 16.53 7.61 -23.55
N LYS A 279 15.83 7.95 -24.63
CA LYS A 279 16.36 8.71 -25.75
C LYS A 279 15.52 9.98 -25.97
N ASP A 280 16.17 11.03 -26.46
CA ASP A 280 15.50 12.27 -26.86
C ASP A 280 14.65 12.95 -25.77
N VAL A 281 15.02 12.73 -24.49
CA VAL A 281 14.37 13.39 -23.35
C VAL A 281 14.57 14.90 -23.48
N LYS A 282 13.48 15.67 -23.44
CA LYS A 282 13.51 17.14 -23.56
C LYS A 282 13.47 17.83 -22.22
N GLU A 283 12.75 17.28 -21.29
CA GLU A 283 12.47 17.84 -19.97
C GLU A 283 12.45 16.74 -18.91
N ILE A 284 12.82 17.07 -17.69
CA ILE A 284 12.72 16.20 -16.52
C ILE A 284 12.07 16.99 -15.39
N ILE A 285 11.16 16.36 -14.66
CA ILE A 285 10.61 16.91 -13.41
C ILE A 285 11.52 16.44 -12.27
N VAL A 286 12.20 17.39 -11.64
CA VAL A 286 13.07 17.12 -10.50
C VAL A 286 12.25 17.25 -9.21
N GLY A 287 12.01 16.13 -8.52
CA GLY A 287 11.21 16.13 -7.29
C GLY A 287 11.88 16.93 -6.16
N GLN A 288 13.14 16.63 -5.87
CA GLN A 288 13.87 17.26 -4.77
C GLN A 288 15.23 17.81 -5.25
N PRO A 289 15.28 19.07 -5.72
CA PRO A 289 16.50 19.67 -6.28
C PRO A 289 17.72 19.63 -5.35
N ALA A 290 17.53 19.86 -4.05
CA ALA A 290 18.62 19.85 -3.08
C ALA A 290 19.24 18.46 -2.92
N SER A 291 18.41 17.43 -2.87
CA SER A 291 18.85 16.04 -2.79
C SER A 291 19.64 15.63 -4.05
N LEU A 292 19.11 15.95 -5.23
CA LEU A 292 19.78 15.67 -6.50
C LEU A 292 21.14 16.40 -6.61
N LYS A 293 21.21 17.63 -6.08
CA LYS A 293 22.48 18.39 -6.04
C LYS A 293 23.54 17.69 -5.20
N VAL A 294 23.15 17.20 -4.01
CA VAL A 294 24.08 16.47 -3.14
C VAL A 294 24.47 15.12 -3.76
N ALA A 295 23.55 14.41 -4.40
CA ALA A 295 23.87 13.20 -5.15
C ALA A 295 24.90 13.48 -6.27
N ALA A 296 24.71 14.54 -7.06
CA ALA A 296 25.66 14.96 -8.10
C ALA A 296 27.04 15.34 -7.51
N ASP A 297 27.07 16.05 -6.39
CA ASP A 297 28.30 16.42 -5.70
C ASP A 297 29.07 15.21 -5.14
N ILE A 298 28.33 14.21 -4.62
CA ILE A 298 28.95 12.94 -4.16
C ILE A 298 29.55 12.19 -5.35
N LEU A 299 28.80 12.07 -6.45
CA LEU A 299 29.27 11.41 -7.68
C LEU A 299 30.50 12.12 -8.28
N ASP A 300 30.60 13.43 -8.12
CA ASP A 300 31.75 14.20 -8.58
C ASP A 300 32.97 14.10 -7.67
N THR A 301 32.78 14.14 -6.35
CA THR A 301 33.86 14.34 -5.39
C THR A 301 34.35 13.10 -4.68
N LEU A 302 33.51 12.06 -4.57
CA LEU A 302 33.88 10.81 -3.89
C LEU A 302 34.88 10.05 -4.77
N PRO A 303 36.03 9.59 -4.22
CA PRO A 303 36.98 8.78 -4.96
C PRO A 303 36.35 7.54 -5.60
N ILE A 304 36.79 7.19 -6.82
CA ILE A 304 36.19 6.11 -7.61
C ILE A 304 36.21 4.77 -6.86
N GLU A 305 37.22 4.49 -6.08
CA GLU A 305 37.31 3.30 -5.21
C GLU A 305 36.18 3.29 -4.16
N GLN A 306 35.84 4.45 -3.59
CA GLN A 306 34.75 4.56 -2.63
C GLN A 306 33.38 4.51 -3.32
N GLN A 307 33.26 5.04 -4.55
CA GLN A 307 32.08 4.85 -5.38
C GLN A 307 31.83 3.34 -5.62
N SER A 308 32.89 2.61 -5.99
CA SER A 308 32.82 1.17 -6.18
C SER A 308 32.33 0.45 -4.93
N LEU A 309 32.89 0.76 -3.76
CA LEU A 309 32.44 0.16 -2.49
C LEU A 309 30.95 0.47 -2.22
N TYR A 310 30.52 1.71 -2.40
CA TYR A 310 29.12 2.06 -2.18
C TYR A 310 28.16 1.33 -3.11
N LEU A 311 28.50 1.21 -4.40
CA LEU A 311 27.67 0.48 -5.36
C LEU A 311 27.67 -1.04 -5.09
N GLN A 312 28.79 -1.61 -4.63
CA GLN A 312 28.84 -3.00 -4.17
C GLN A 312 27.92 -3.22 -2.97
N TRP A 313 27.86 -2.27 -2.03
CA TRP A 313 26.88 -2.32 -0.94
C TRP A 313 25.45 -2.36 -1.48
N LYS A 314 25.09 -1.46 -2.39
CA LYS A 314 23.72 -1.42 -2.95
C LYS A 314 23.34 -2.71 -3.65
N LEU A 315 24.26 -3.36 -4.35
CA LEU A 315 24.07 -4.67 -4.95
C LEU A 315 23.88 -5.76 -3.89
N ILE A 316 24.78 -5.82 -2.90
CA ILE A 316 24.73 -6.81 -1.81
C ILE A 316 23.40 -6.71 -1.05
N ASP A 317 23.01 -5.51 -0.67
CA ASP A 317 21.78 -5.23 0.08
C ASP A 317 20.53 -5.62 -0.71
N SER A 318 20.47 -5.25 -1.99
CA SER A 318 19.35 -5.60 -2.87
C SER A 318 19.23 -7.11 -3.14
N ALA A 319 20.35 -7.81 -3.20
CA ALA A 319 20.38 -9.25 -3.47
C ALA A 319 20.22 -10.12 -2.21
N ALA A 320 20.45 -9.59 -1.04
CA ALA A 320 20.63 -10.34 0.21
C ALA A 320 19.55 -11.40 0.47
N SER A 321 18.27 -11.04 0.34
CA SER A 321 17.14 -11.95 0.58
C SER A 321 16.94 -12.99 -0.53
N LEU A 322 17.63 -12.86 -1.67
CA LEU A 322 17.50 -13.69 -2.87
C LEU A 322 18.68 -14.67 -3.02
N LEU A 323 19.64 -14.65 -2.10
CA LEU A 323 20.82 -15.49 -2.07
C LEU A 323 20.67 -16.63 -1.05
N ASN A 324 21.78 -17.07 -0.46
CA ASN A 324 21.78 -18.14 0.54
C ASN A 324 21.13 -17.74 1.87
N ASP A 325 20.89 -18.73 2.72
CA ASP A 325 20.23 -18.51 4.02
C ASP A 325 21.04 -17.58 4.93
N ALA A 326 22.38 -17.60 4.91
CA ALA A 326 23.21 -16.72 5.74
C ALA A 326 23.04 -15.24 5.39
N MET A 327 22.97 -14.91 4.09
CA MET A 327 22.69 -13.55 3.60
C MET A 327 21.26 -13.12 3.95
N ALA A 328 20.30 -13.99 3.68
CA ALA A 328 18.88 -13.72 3.97
C ALA A 328 18.63 -13.53 5.47
N GLU A 329 19.28 -14.34 6.32
CA GLU A 329 19.13 -14.24 7.78
C GLU A 329 19.75 -12.97 8.34
N GLN A 330 20.94 -12.54 7.87
CA GLN A 330 21.54 -11.28 8.29
C GLN A 330 20.73 -10.06 7.83
N ASN A 331 20.13 -10.13 6.64
CA ASN A 331 19.21 -9.11 6.15
C ASN A 331 17.94 -9.02 7.02
N PHE A 332 17.34 -10.16 7.35
CA PHE A 332 16.20 -10.26 8.25
C PHE A 332 16.53 -9.74 9.67
N ASP A 333 17.71 -10.07 10.20
CA ASP A 333 18.14 -9.68 11.55
C ASP A 333 18.17 -8.15 11.72
N PHE A 334 18.58 -7.44 10.69
CA PHE A 334 18.55 -5.98 10.72
C PHE A 334 17.18 -5.40 10.37
N TYR A 335 16.70 -5.62 9.14
CA TYR A 335 15.51 -4.91 8.64
C TYR A 335 14.19 -5.35 9.27
N SER A 336 14.10 -6.60 9.73
CA SER A 336 12.87 -7.11 10.34
C SER A 336 12.97 -7.22 11.86
N ARG A 337 14.01 -7.87 12.38
CA ARG A 337 14.12 -8.07 13.82
C ARG A 337 14.50 -6.77 14.55
N THR A 338 15.53 -6.08 14.11
CA THR A 338 16.02 -4.87 14.79
C THR A 338 15.09 -3.67 14.56
N MET A 339 14.67 -3.43 13.33
CA MET A 339 13.85 -2.25 13.02
C MET A 339 12.38 -2.41 13.37
N SER A 340 11.81 -3.62 13.23
CA SER A 340 10.35 -3.83 13.35
C SER A 340 9.95 -4.81 14.45
N GLY A 341 10.91 -5.42 15.17
CA GLY A 341 10.65 -6.35 16.28
C GLY A 341 10.15 -7.73 15.83
N THR A 342 10.14 -8.06 14.54
CA THR A 342 9.76 -9.37 14.02
C THR A 342 10.72 -10.45 14.56
N GLN A 343 10.19 -11.57 15.07
CA GLN A 343 11.01 -12.56 15.78
C GLN A 343 11.54 -13.67 14.88
N GLU A 344 10.78 -14.07 13.89
CA GLU A 344 11.11 -15.18 12.97
C GLU A 344 10.89 -14.77 11.52
N MET A 345 11.75 -15.26 10.63
CA MET A 345 11.58 -15.08 9.21
C MET A 345 10.37 -15.86 8.70
N GLN A 346 9.59 -15.28 7.79
CA GLN A 346 8.48 -15.98 7.15
C GLN A 346 8.95 -17.28 6.48
N PRO A 347 8.15 -18.36 6.55
CA PRO A 347 8.43 -19.61 5.85
C PRO A 347 8.73 -19.39 4.35
N ARG A 348 9.59 -20.19 3.77
CA ARG A 348 10.05 -20.03 2.39
C ARG A 348 8.90 -19.99 1.39
N TRP A 349 7.87 -20.81 1.57
CA TRP A 349 6.72 -20.81 0.67
C TRP A 349 5.99 -19.45 0.63
N LYS A 350 5.88 -18.74 1.78
CA LYS A 350 5.28 -17.38 1.80
C LYS A 350 6.11 -16.39 1.00
N ARG A 351 7.43 -16.46 1.16
CA ARG A 351 8.38 -15.64 0.38
C ARG A 351 8.30 -15.97 -1.10
N ALA A 352 8.20 -17.25 -1.46
CA ALA A 352 8.06 -17.71 -2.83
C ALA A 352 6.77 -17.22 -3.50
N VAL A 353 5.63 -17.33 -2.81
CA VAL A 353 4.35 -16.79 -3.28
C VAL A 353 4.42 -15.27 -3.47
N SER A 354 5.05 -14.56 -2.53
CA SER A 354 5.24 -13.10 -2.64
C SER A 354 6.12 -12.73 -3.83
N THR A 355 7.19 -13.47 -4.09
CA THR A 355 8.07 -13.26 -5.25
C THR A 355 7.33 -13.46 -6.57
N VAL A 356 6.57 -14.55 -6.70
CA VAL A 356 5.78 -14.82 -7.92
C VAL A 356 4.72 -13.74 -8.12
N SER A 357 4.03 -13.31 -7.04
CA SER A 357 3.05 -12.23 -7.09
C SER A 357 3.67 -10.86 -7.41
N SER A 358 4.92 -10.62 -7.05
CA SER A 358 5.64 -9.40 -7.42
C SER A 358 6.04 -9.40 -8.89
N ALA A 359 6.58 -10.50 -9.41
CA ALA A 359 7.08 -10.59 -10.77
C ALA A 359 5.96 -10.75 -11.83
N LEU A 360 4.87 -11.45 -11.49
CA LEU A 360 3.79 -11.86 -12.40
C LEU A 360 2.42 -11.48 -11.82
N GLY A 361 2.32 -10.30 -11.20
CA GLY A 361 1.23 -9.91 -10.32
C GLY A 361 -0.16 -9.97 -10.94
N GLU A 362 -0.37 -9.42 -12.14
CA GLU A 362 -1.68 -9.48 -12.79
C GLU A 362 -2.01 -10.89 -13.32
N ALA A 363 -1.02 -11.67 -13.74
CA ALA A 363 -1.26 -13.05 -14.15
C ALA A 363 -1.74 -13.91 -12.95
N VAL A 364 -1.12 -13.73 -11.78
CA VAL A 364 -1.58 -14.35 -10.52
C VAL A 364 -2.96 -13.81 -10.15
N GLY A 365 -3.19 -12.50 -10.31
CA GLY A 365 -4.46 -11.83 -10.07
C GLY A 365 -5.59 -12.39 -10.93
N GLN A 366 -5.34 -12.65 -12.21
CA GLN A 366 -6.32 -13.27 -13.11
C GLN A 366 -6.77 -14.64 -12.60
N MET A 367 -5.83 -15.52 -12.25
CA MET A 367 -6.15 -16.84 -11.69
C MET A 367 -6.94 -16.72 -10.37
N TYR A 368 -6.56 -15.76 -9.52
CA TYR A 368 -7.22 -15.51 -8.25
C TYR A 368 -8.69 -15.08 -8.43
N VAL A 369 -8.97 -14.10 -9.29
CA VAL A 369 -10.35 -13.60 -9.48
C VAL A 369 -11.24 -14.61 -10.18
N GLU A 370 -10.72 -15.37 -11.13
CA GLU A 370 -11.46 -16.44 -11.81
C GLU A 370 -11.97 -17.50 -10.84
N LYS A 371 -11.23 -17.79 -9.76
CA LYS A 371 -11.58 -18.83 -8.80
C LYS A 371 -12.28 -18.31 -7.56
N TYR A 372 -11.94 -17.12 -7.07
CA TYR A 372 -12.32 -16.65 -5.73
C TYR A 372 -13.17 -15.38 -5.69
N PHE A 373 -13.34 -14.66 -6.80
CA PHE A 373 -14.10 -13.41 -6.81
C PHE A 373 -15.44 -13.54 -7.56
N PRO A 374 -16.60 -13.58 -6.85
CA PRO A 374 -17.90 -13.73 -7.49
C PRO A 374 -18.37 -12.41 -8.12
N ALA A 375 -19.01 -12.48 -9.29
CA ALA A 375 -19.55 -11.32 -10.01
C ALA A 375 -20.55 -10.52 -9.15
N ALA A 376 -21.36 -11.18 -8.31
CA ALA A 376 -22.32 -10.52 -7.41
C ALA A 376 -21.65 -9.57 -6.42
N ALA A 377 -20.42 -9.84 -5.98
CA ALA A 377 -19.66 -8.93 -5.12
C ALA A 377 -19.31 -7.62 -5.85
N LYS A 378 -18.92 -7.69 -7.13
CA LYS A 378 -18.66 -6.51 -7.96
C LYS A 378 -19.92 -5.64 -8.12
N GLU A 379 -21.07 -6.24 -8.40
CA GLU A 379 -22.36 -5.53 -8.54
C GLU A 379 -22.76 -4.81 -7.24
N ARG A 380 -22.59 -5.50 -6.09
CA ARG A 380 -22.85 -4.90 -4.77
C ARG A 380 -21.97 -3.71 -4.50
N MET A 381 -20.67 -3.83 -4.82
CA MET A 381 -19.71 -2.74 -4.67
C MET A 381 -20.04 -1.52 -5.53
N VAL A 382 -20.46 -1.71 -6.78
CA VAL A 382 -20.91 -0.62 -7.65
C VAL A 382 -22.05 0.17 -7.00
N THR A 383 -23.00 -0.54 -6.38
CA THR A 383 -24.12 0.09 -5.65
C THR A 383 -23.62 0.90 -4.44
N LEU A 384 -22.71 0.35 -3.63
CA LEU A 384 -22.14 1.05 -2.48
C LEU A 384 -21.38 2.31 -2.92
N VAL A 385 -20.51 2.20 -3.92
CA VAL A 385 -19.75 3.35 -4.46
C VAL A 385 -20.69 4.47 -4.90
N LYS A 386 -21.76 4.14 -5.65
CA LYS A 386 -22.74 5.13 -6.09
C LYS A 386 -23.43 5.82 -4.92
N ASN A 387 -23.88 5.07 -3.92
CA ASN A 387 -24.58 5.63 -2.76
C ASN A 387 -23.66 6.56 -1.94
N LEU A 388 -22.38 6.21 -1.82
CA LEU A 388 -21.40 7.05 -1.14
C LEU A 388 -21.07 8.30 -1.95
N GLN A 389 -20.93 8.19 -3.27
CA GLN A 389 -20.71 9.34 -4.16
C GLN A 389 -21.85 10.34 -4.08
N GLU A 390 -23.09 9.88 -4.09
CA GLU A 390 -24.28 10.73 -3.89
C GLU A 390 -24.25 11.41 -2.51
N SER A 391 -23.94 10.66 -1.44
CA SER A 391 -23.86 11.20 -0.08
C SER A 391 -22.74 12.23 0.08
N LEU A 392 -21.57 12.01 -0.49
CA LEU A 392 -20.47 12.99 -0.48
C LEU A 392 -20.89 14.27 -1.24
N GLY A 393 -21.55 14.12 -2.39
CA GLY A 393 -22.07 15.26 -3.16
C GLY A 393 -23.05 16.12 -2.36
N GLU A 394 -23.99 15.49 -1.65
CA GLU A 394 -24.93 16.20 -0.77
C GLU A 394 -24.22 16.91 0.40
N ARG A 395 -23.21 16.27 1.00
CA ARG A 395 -22.41 16.88 2.06
C ARG A 395 -21.68 18.12 1.55
N ILE A 396 -20.99 18.03 0.40
CA ILE A 396 -20.33 19.18 -0.23
C ILE A 396 -21.30 20.34 -0.46
N GLN A 397 -22.50 20.07 -0.98
CA GLN A 397 -23.54 21.10 -1.20
C GLN A 397 -23.93 21.82 0.08
N ASN A 398 -23.96 21.12 1.22
CA ASN A 398 -24.41 21.62 2.50
C ASN A 398 -23.30 22.18 3.40
N LEU A 399 -22.02 22.17 2.96
CA LEU A 399 -20.92 22.73 3.76
C LEU A 399 -21.11 24.23 3.97
N ALA A 400 -21.22 24.65 5.24
CA ALA A 400 -21.42 26.05 5.58
C ALA A 400 -20.14 26.91 5.42
N TRP A 401 -18.97 26.28 5.48
CA TRP A 401 -17.68 26.97 5.44
C TRP A 401 -17.10 27.16 4.01
N MET A 402 -17.68 26.50 3.01
CA MET A 402 -17.23 26.52 1.61
C MET A 402 -18.16 27.40 0.75
N GLY A 403 -17.59 28.26 -0.06
CA GLY A 403 -18.33 29.10 -1.00
C GLY A 403 -18.87 28.35 -2.22
N ASP A 404 -19.93 28.90 -2.83
CA ASP A 404 -20.65 28.22 -3.94
C ASP A 404 -19.76 27.92 -5.15
N SER A 405 -18.81 28.79 -5.47
CA SER A 405 -17.89 28.56 -6.62
C SER A 405 -16.99 27.36 -6.40
N THR A 406 -16.48 27.16 -5.20
CA THR A 406 -15.65 26.00 -4.84
C THR A 406 -16.49 24.71 -4.79
N LYS A 407 -17.72 24.80 -4.24
CA LYS A 407 -18.67 23.66 -4.24
C LYS A 407 -18.98 23.14 -5.64
N VAL A 408 -19.21 24.04 -6.61
CA VAL A 408 -19.46 23.64 -8.01
C VAL A 408 -18.28 22.83 -8.55
N LYS A 409 -17.07 23.32 -8.36
CA LYS A 409 -15.85 22.61 -8.84
C LYS A 409 -15.59 21.32 -8.09
N ALA A 410 -15.87 21.27 -6.78
CA ALA A 410 -15.77 20.04 -6.00
C ALA A 410 -16.74 18.97 -6.50
N LEU A 411 -17.98 19.35 -6.83
CA LEU A 411 -18.99 18.45 -7.40
C LEU A 411 -18.62 17.99 -8.81
N GLU A 412 -18.04 18.86 -9.65
CA GLU A 412 -17.50 18.48 -10.95
C GLU A 412 -16.39 17.43 -10.80
N LYS A 413 -15.47 17.63 -9.84
CA LYS A 413 -14.39 16.67 -9.55
C LYS A 413 -14.95 15.33 -9.08
N LEU A 414 -15.90 15.35 -8.15
CA LEU A 414 -16.55 14.13 -7.66
C LEU A 414 -17.26 13.36 -8.79
N ALA A 415 -17.91 14.06 -9.72
CA ALA A 415 -18.60 13.45 -10.85
C ALA A 415 -17.66 12.82 -11.88
N THR A 416 -16.39 13.20 -11.91
CA THR A 416 -15.38 12.67 -12.84
C THR A 416 -14.49 11.59 -12.24
N PHE A 417 -14.80 11.09 -11.04
CA PHE A 417 -14.06 9.96 -10.47
C PHE A 417 -14.09 8.75 -11.39
N HIS A 418 -12.90 8.26 -11.74
CA HIS A 418 -12.74 6.98 -12.42
C HIS A 418 -12.77 5.87 -11.38
N VAL A 419 -13.74 4.95 -11.48
CA VAL A 419 -13.98 3.92 -10.47
C VAL A 419 -13.52 2.56 -10.98
N LYS A 420 -12.60 1.92 -10.26
CA LYS A 420 -12.05 0.59 -10.54
C LYS A 420 -12.46 -0.38 -9.43
N ILE A 421 -13.11 -1.49 -9.79
CA ILE A 421 -13.60 -2.49 -8.83
C ILE A 421 -13.23 -3.91 -9.28
N GLY A 422 -12.57 -4.64 -8.40
CA GLY A 422 -12.27 -6.06 -8.55
C GLY A 422 -11.00 -6.33 -9.33
N TYR A 423 -11.02 -6.11 -10.64
CA TYR A 423 -9.92 -6.45 -11.54
C TYR A 423 -9.99 -5.64 -12.85
N PRO A 424 -8.86 -5.50 -13.59
CA PRO A 424 -8.80 -4.77 -14.85
C PRO A 424 -9.56 -5.50 -15.98
N ASP A 425 -10.08 -4.74 -16.93
CA ASP A 425 -10.75 -5.31 -18.12
C ASP A 425 -9.75 -5.90 -19.12
N THR A 426 -8.51 -5.41 -19.13
CA THR A 426 -7.41 -5.90 -19.97
C THR A 426 -6.24 -6.30 -19.09
N TRP A 427 -5.76 -7.53 -19.27
CA TRP A 427 -4.64 -8.07 -18.51
C TRP A 427 -3.28 -7.72 -19.13
N LYS A 428 -2.30 -7.49 -18.29
CA LYS A 428 -0.92 -7.23 -18.72
C LYS A 428 -0.32 -8.44 -19.47
N ASP A 429 0.37 -8.16 -20.57
CA ASP A 429 1.05 -9.19 -21.37
C ASP A 429 2.45 -9.46 -20.83
N TYR A 430 2.65 -10.67 -20.31
CA TYR A 430 3.95 -11.17 -19.83
C TYR A 430 4.72 -12.00 -20.85
N SER A 431 4.32 -12.02 -22.14
CA SER A 431 4.92 -12.88 -23.16
C SER A 431 6.44 -12.68 -23.30
N THR A 432 6.92 -11.44 -23.17
CA THR A 432 8.34 -11.08 -23.32
C THR A 432 9.16 -11.25 -22.03
N LEU A 433 8.53 -11.47 -20.88
CA LEU A 433 9.25 -11.77 -19.63
C LEU A 433 9.77 -13.22 -19.68
N GLU A 434 11.08 -13.41 -19.53
CA GLU A 434 11.70 -14.73 -19.49
C GLU A 434 11.98 -15.18 -18.04
N ILE A 435 11.51 -16.38 -17.68
CA ILE A 435 11.91 -17.09 -16.47
C ILE A 435 12.72 -18.32 -16.89
N LYS A 436 13.96 -18.43 -16.38
CA LYS A 436 14.93 -19.48 -16.75
C LYS A 436 15.34 -20.28 -15.52
N ASN A 437 15.70 -21.54 -15.76
CA ASN A 437 16.24 -22.43 -14.72
C ASN A 437 17.73 -22.13 -14.45
N ASP A 438 18.00 -20.92 -13.96
CA ASP A 438 19.34 -20.48 -13.55
C ASP A 438 19.36 -20.07 -12.07
N SER A 439 19.53 -18.79 -11.71
CA SER A 439 19.50 -18.36 -10.32
C SER A 439 18.23 -17.57 -9.98
N TYR A 440 17.88 -17.52 -8.71
CA TYR A 440 16.79 -16.67 -8.22
C TYR A 440 17.08 -15.20 -8.52
N TRP A 441 18.29 -14.73 -8.20
CA TRP A 441 18.75 -13.37 -8.49
C TRP A 441 18.56 -12.99 -9.98
N ALA A 442 19.11 -13.79 -10.89
CA ALA A 442 19.03 -13.50 -12.32
C ALA A 442 17.58 -13.45 -12.86
N ASN A 443 16.67 -14.25 -12.31
CA ASN A 443 15.25 -14.16 -12.67
C ASN A 443 14.60 -12.86 -12.18
N MET A 444 14.96 -12.41 -10.99
CA MET A 444 14.45 -11.13 -10.48
C MET A 444 15.03 -9.93 -11.23
N GLU A 445 16.32 -9.99 -11.63
CA GLU A 445 16.87 -8.96 -12.52
C GLU A 445 16.09 -8.87 -13.84
N ARG A 446 15.80 -10.01 -14.49
CA ARG A 446 14.99 -10.04 -15.73
C ARG A 446 13.58 -9.50 -15.52
N ALA A 447 12.96 -9.79 -14.39
CA ALA A 447 11.65 -9.24 -14.04
C ALA A 447 11.70 -7.73 -13.83
N ASN A 448 12.74 -7.22 -13.17
CA ASN A 448 12.96 -5.79 -12.96
C ASN A 448 13.25 -5.07 -14.28
N GLU A 449 14.12 -5.62 -15.12
CA GLU A 449 14.43 -5.08 -16.45
C GLU A 449 13.19 -5.05 -17.35
N TRP A 450 12.36 -6.09 -17.30
CA TRP A 450 11.09 -6.13 -18.02
C TRP A 450 10.13 -5.04 -17.52
N SER A 451 9.96 -4.91 -16.21
CA SER A 451 9.12 -3.87 -15.60
C SER A 451 9.64 -2.45 -15.92
N HIS A 452 10.97 -2.27 -15.88
CA HIS A 452 11.62 -1.03 -16.27
C HIS A 452 11.34 -0.68 -17.73
N ALA A 453 11.47 -1.65 -18.65
CA ALA A 453 11.19 -1.44 -20.08
C ALA A 453 9.74 -1.00 -20.32
N GLU A 454 8.77 -1.61 -19.63
CA GLU A 454 7.37 -1.20 -19.65
C GLU A 454 7.19 0.25 -19.16
N MET A 455 7.85 0.60 -18.07
CA MET A 455 7.77 1.95 -17.49
C MET A 455 8.34 3.02 -18.43
N ILE A 456 9.57 2.83 -18.93
CA ILE A 456 10.22 3.83 -19.79
C ILE A 456 9.54 3.96 -21.17
N ALA A 457 8.89 2.89 -21.64
CA ALA A 457 8.12 2.92 -22.88
C ALA A 457 6.96 3.93 -22.86
N LYS A 458 6.55 4.38 -21.68
CA LYS A 458 5.49 5.39 -21.48
C LYS A 458 6.01 6.84 -21.63
N ALA A 459 7.32 7.08 -21.60
CA ALA A 459 7.88 8.43 -21.63
C ALA A 459 7.36 9.25 -22.83
N GLY A 460 6.79 10.42 -22.54
CA GLY A 460 6.23 11.32 -23.54
C GLY A 460 4.95 10.82 -24.24
N LYS A 461 4.34 9.73 -23.75
CA LYS A 461 3.06 9.20 -24.26
C LYS A 461 1.90 9.62 -23.36
N PRO A 462 0.66 9.56 -23.88
CA PRO A 462 -0.53 9.74 -23.07
C PRO A 462 -0.59 8.76 -21.91
N VAL A 463 -1.17 9.20 -20.78
CA VAL A 463 -1.44 8.36 -19.61
C VAL A 463 -2.59 7.39 -19.93
N ASP A 464 -2.37 6.12 -19.64
CA ASP A 464 -3.42 5.10 -19.68
C ASP A 464 -4.19 5.13 -18.35
N LYS A 465 -5.42 5.64 -18.38
CA LYS A 465 -6.28 5.70 -17.18
C LYS A 465 -6.84 4.32 -16.77
N ASP A 466 -6.77 3.32 -17.64
CA ASP A 466 -7.28 1.98 -17.34
C ASP A 466 -6.20 1.10 -16.67
N GLU A 467 -4.95 1.54 -16.63
CA GLU A 467 -3.88 0.85 -15.91
C GLU A 467 -4.14 0.82 -14.40
N TRP A 468 -4.01 -0.36 -13.79
CA TRP A 468 -4.14 -0.55 -12.35
C TRP A 468 -2.79 -0.42 -11.65
N LEU A 469 -2.77 0.29 -10.51
CA LEU A 469 -1.56 0.44 -9.68
C LEU A 469 -1.42 -0.66 -8.61
N MET A 470 -2.50 -1.40 -8.35
CA MET A 470 -2.51 -2.57 -7.46
C MET A 470 -3.03 -3.79 -8.21
N THR A 471 -2.49 -4.96 -7.88
CA THR A 471 -2.97 -6.22 -8.43
C THR A 471 -4.31 -6.64 -7.80
N PRO A 472 -5.15 -7.43 -8.50
CA PRO A 472 -6.46 -7.81 -8.00
C PRO A 472 -6.47 -8.56 -6.66
N GLN A 473 -5.43 -9.31 -6.34
CA GLN A 473 -5.30 -10.06 -5.07
C GLN A 473 -4.86 -9.19 -3.88
N THR A 474 -4.54 -7.92 -4.09
CA THR A 474 -4.07 -7.01 -3.05
C THR A 474 -5.18 -6.71 -2.04
N VAL A 475 -4.86 -6.78 -0.74
CA VAL A 475 -5.74 -6.35 0.35
C VAL A 475 -5.45 -4.89 0.66
N ASN A 476 -5.95 -4.02 -0.18
CA ASN A 476 -5.87 -2.56 -0.03
C ASN A 476 -6.81 -1.88 -1.02
N ALA A 477 -6.87 -0.55 -0.96
CA ALA A 477 -7.53 0.34 -1.90
C ALA A 477 -6.63 1.56 -2.15
N TYR A 478 -6.95 2.40 -3.14
CA TYR A 478 -6.23 3.66 -3.35
C TYR A 478 -7.05 4.72 -4.06
N TYR A 479 -6.70 5.99 -3.81
CA TYR A 479 -7.00 7.13 -4.66
C TYR A 479 -5.74 7.59 -5.40
N ASN A 480 -5.85 7.86 -6.71
CA ASN A 480 -4.76 8.46 -7.50
C ASN A 480 -5.18 9.85 -7.98
N PRO A 481 -4.52 10.94 -7.52
CA PRO A 481 -4.91 12.29 -7.86
C PRO A 481 -4.71 12.64 -9.34
N THR A 482 -3.68 12.08 -10.00
CA THR A 482 -3.36 12.43 -11.41
C THR A 482 -4.31 11.83 -12.42
N THR A 483 -5.01 10.77 -12.08
CA THR A 483 -6.08 10.16 -12.90
C THR A 483 -7.47 10.42 -12.33
N ASN A 484 -7.55 11.01 -11.14
CA ASN A 484 -8.78 11.22 -10.36
C ASN A 484 -9.56 9.92 -10.21
N GLU A 485 -8.89 8.85 -9.76
CA GLU A 485 -9.46 7.50 -9.67
C GLU A 485 -9.46 6.94 -8.27
N ILE A 486 -10.45 6.11 -7.98
CA ILE A 486 -10.54 5.24 -6.81
C ILE A 486 -10.54 3.78 -7.23
N CYS A 487 -9.79 2.94 -6.54
CA CYS A 487 -9.61 1.54 -6.89
C CYS A 487 -9.79 0.62 -5.69
N PHE A 488 -10.60 -0.43 -5.89
CA PHE A 488 -10.90 -1.45 -4.89
C PHE A 488 -10.61 -2.84 -5.47
N PRO A 489 -9.40 -3.38 -5.29
CA PRO A 489 -9.04 -4.72 -5.75
C PRO A 489 -9.93 -5.82 -5.16
N ALA A 490 -10.11 -6.93 -5.88
CA ALA A 490 -10.91 -8.07 -5.42
C ALA A 490 -10.46 -8.61 -4.05
N GLY A 491 -9.16 -8.51 -3.76
CA GLY A 491 -8.54 -9.04 -2.56
C GLY A 491 -9.08 -8.46 -1.24
N ILE A 492 -9.52 -7.18 -1.24
CA ILE A 492 -10.10 -6.56 -0.04
C ILE A 492 -11.60 -6.81 0.10
N LEU A 493 -12.29 -7.26 -0.97
CA LEU A 493 -13.75 -7.40 -1.01
C LEU A 493 -14.23 -8.69 -0.37
N GLN A 494 -13.77 -8.95 0.86
CA GLN A 494 -14.04 -10.12 1.67
C GLN A 494 -14.11 -9.71 3.15
N TYR A 495 -14.66 -10.61 4.00
CA TYR A 495 -14.68 -10.40 5.46
C TYR A 495 -13.24 -10.18 6.01
N PRO A 496 -12.99 -9.20 6.90
CA PRO A 496 -13.98 -8.37 7.61
C PRO A 496 -14.29 -7.02 6.94
N PHE A 497 -13.87 -6.78 5.71
CA PHE A 497 -14.14 -5.53 4.99
C PHE A 497 -15.50 -5.57 4.28
N PHE A 498 -15.84 -6.70 3.70
CA PHE A 498 -17.08 -6.91 2.95
C PHE A 498 -17.63 -8.32 3.18
N ASP A 499 -18.94 -8.42 3.43
CA ASP A 499 -19.62 -9.72 3.55
C ASP A 499 -20.98 -9.68 2.82
N MET A 500 -21.11 -10.54 1.80
CA MET A 500 -22.36 -10.70 1.06
C MET A 500 -23.54 -11.19 1.92
N ASN A 501 -23.25 -11.85 3.05
CA ASN A 501 -24.24 -12.40 3.96
C ASN A 501 -24.57 -11.46 5.13
N ALA A 502 -23.80 -10.38 5.32
CA ALA A 502 -24.07 -9.38 6.34
C ALA A 502 -25.03 -8.29 5.84
N ASP A 503 -25.68 -7.63 6.79
CA ASP A 503 -26.57 -6.52 6.48
C ASP A 503 -25.82 -5.22 6.08
N ASP A 504 -26.58 -4.21 5.70
CA ASP A 504 -26.04 -2.92 5.27
C ASP A 504 -25.32 -2.18 6.40
N ALA A 505 -25.71 -2.35 7.66
CA ALA A 505 -25.02 -1.70 8.76
C ALA A 505 -23.56 -2.15 8.84
N PHE A 506 -23.31 -3.46 8.69
CA PHE A 506 -21.94 -3.98 8.62
C PHE A 506 -21.19 -3.49 7.39
N ASN A 507 -21.76 -3.67 6.18
CA ASN A 507 -21.03 -3.36 4.96
C ASN A 507 -20.76 -1.86 4.78
N TYR A 508 -21.66 -0.97 5.17
CA TYR A 508 -21.38 0.47 5.20
C TYR A 508 -20.39 0.84 6.29
N GLY A 509 -20.40 0.18 7.46
CA GLY A 509 -19.45 0.42 8.53
C GLY A 509 -18.03 -0.03 8.20
N ALA A 510 -17.89 -1.09 7.40
CA ALA A 510 -16.60 -1.66 6.98
C ALA A 510 -16.17 -1.10 5.61
N ILE A 511 -16.46 -1.83 4.51
CA ILE A 511 -16.01 -1.42 3.17
C ILE A 511 -16.59 -0.06 2.74
N GLY A 512 -17.78 0.30 3.21
CA GLY A 512 -18.37 1.62 2.93
C GLY A 512 -17.49 2.76 3.45
N VAL A 513 -16.95 2.64 4.67
CA VAL A 513 -16.02 3.66 5.19
C VAL A 513 -14.71 3.67 4.39
N VAL A 514 -14.19 2.51 3.95
CA VAL A 514 -13.01 2.46 3.06
C VAL A 514 -13.30 3.17 1.73
N ILE A 515 -14.46 2.94 1.12
CA ILE A 515 -14.87 3.64 -0.12
C ILE A 515 -14.93 5.15 0.12
N GLY A 516 -15.57 5.59 1.21
CA GLY A 516 -15.64 7.00 1.59
C GLY A 516 -14.27 7.62 1.88
N HIS A 517 -13.36 6.85 2.48
CA HIS A 517 -11.96 7.22 2.71
C HIS A 517 -11.24 7.52 1.38
N GLU A 518 -11.28 6.60 0.41
CA GLU A 518 -10.65 6.83 -0.89
C GLU A 518 -11.29 8.00 -1.66
N MET A 519 -12.60 8.18 -1.59
CA MET A 519 -13.27 9.36 -2.16
C MET A 519 -12.81 10.65 -1.50
N THR A 520 -12.63 10.64 -0.18
CA THR A 520 -12.21 11.82 0.59
C THR A 520 -10.77 12.20 0.29
N HIS A 521 -9.89 11.26 -0.09
CA HIS A 521 -8.55 11.58 -0.58
C HIS A 521 -8.56 12.52 -1.79
N GLY A 522 -9.60 12.52 -2.61
CA GLY A 522 -9.79 13.52 -3.66
C GLY A 522 -9.88 14.96 -3.15
N PHE A 523 -10.15 15.13 -1.87
CA PHE A 523 -10.46 16.40 -1.21
C PHE A 523 -9.69 16.59 0.12
N ASP A 524 -8.69 15.76 0.42
CA ASP A 524 -7.78 15.95 1.55
C ASP A 524 -6.81 17.10 1.29
N ASP A 525 -5.84 17.33 2.18
CA ASP A 525 -4.89 18.43 2.09
C ASP A 525 -3.99 18.37 0.83
N GLN A 526 -3.78 17.19 0.24
CA GLN A 526 -3.05 16.99 -1.00
C GLN A 526 -4.00 16.89 -2.19
N GLY A 527 -5.00 16.01 -2.14
CA GLY A 527 -5.92 15.74 -3.25
C GLY A 527 -6.72 16.97 -3.66
N ARG A 528 -7.07 17.88 -2.71
CA ARG A 528 -7.74 19.14 -3.02
C ARG A 528 -6.96 20.06 -3.98
N GLN A 529 -5.65 19.85 -4.11
CA GLN A 529 -4.78 20.64 -4.97
C GLN A 529 -4.81 20.21 -6.44
N TYR A 530 -5.45 19.06 -6.72
CA TYR A 530 -5.63 18.54 -8.09
C TYR A 530 -7.05 18.80 -8.57
N ASP A 531 -7.17 19.28 -9.82
CA ASP A 531 -8.47 19.55 -10.43
C ASP A 531 -9.19 18.25 -10.89
N LYS A 532 -10.38 18.40 -11.48
CA LYS A 532 -11.20 17.28 -11.97
C LYS A 532 -10.55 16.44 -13.07
N ASP A 533 -9.55 16.99 -13.76
CA ASP A 533 -8.83 16.34 -14.84
C ASP A 533 -7.52 15.67 -14.33
N GLY A 534 -7.21 15.86 -13.04
CA GLY A 534 -6.02 15.32 -12.37
C GLY A 534 -4.79 16.21 -12.43
N ASN A 535 -4.94 17.47 -12.85
CA ASN A 535 -3.83 18.41 -12.89
C ASN A 535 -3.63 19.09 -11.55
N LEU A 536 -2.38 19.21 -11.10
CA LEU A 536 -1.96 20.02 -9.97
C LEU A 536 -2.20 21.50 -10.29
N LYS A 537 -3.38 21.96 -9.90
CA LYS A 537 -3.89 23.29 -10.23
C LYS A 537 -4.82 23.79 -9.14
N ASP A 538 -4.53 24.96 -8.60
CA ASP A 538 -5.41 25.61 -7.63
C ASP A 538 -6.76 25.97 -8.28
N TRP A 539 -7.84 25.48 -7.68
CA TRP A 539 -9.22 25.70 -8.12
C TRP A 539 -10.11 26.23 -7.00
N TRP A 540 -9.54 26.41 -5.82
CA TRP A 540 -10.19 26.93 -4.62
C TRP A 540 -10.17 28.45 -4.62
N THR A 541 -11.13 29.08 -3.90
CA THR A 541 -10.96 30.48 -3.52
C THR A 541 -9.96 30.56 -2.37
N ALA A 542 -9.26 31.70 -2.26
CA ALA A 542 -8.31 31.90 -1.16
C ALA A 542 -8.98 31.82 0.24
N GLU A 543 -10.26 32.25 0.33
CA GLU A 543 -11.04 32.16 1.57
C GLU A 543 -11.36 30.70 1.91
N ASP A 544 -11.81 29.91 0.95
CA ASP A 544 -12.13 28.51 1.17
C ASP A 544 -10.87 27.68 1.49
N ALA A 545 -9.75 27.97 0.83
CA ALA A 545 -8.46 27.36 1.16
C ALA A 545 -8.05 27.64 2.61
N LYS A 546 -8.18 28.90 3.05
CA LYS A 546 -7.92 29.29 4.44
C LYS A 546 -8.87 28.59 5.42
N ASN A 547 -10.15 28.54 5.11
CA ASN A 547 -11.15 27.86 5.94
C ASN A 547 -10.86 26.36 6.09
N PHE A 548 -10.37 25.72 5.03
CA PHE A 548 -9.90 24.33 5.07
C PHE A 548 -8.68 24.19 5.97
N ASP A 549 -7.65 25.02 5.77
CA ASP A 549 -6.39 24.95 6.49
C ASP A 549 -6.57 25.18 8.01
N GLU A 550 -7.48 26.08 8.40
CA GLU A 550 -7.82 26.29 9.81
C GLU A 550 -8.44 25.05 10.46
N ARG A 551 -9.32 24.34 9.75
CA ARG A 551 -9.90 23.05 10.21
C ARG A 551 -8.88 21.93 10.24
N ALA A 552 -8.08 21.84 9.20
CA ALA A 552 -6.99 20.86 9.12
C ALA A 552 -5.99 21.06 10.28
N GLN A 553 -5.69 22.31 10.65
CA GLN A 553 -4.79 22.59 11.78
C GLN A 553 -5.35 22.11 13.12
N VAL A 554 -6.66 22.17 13.34
CA VAL A 554 -7.29 21.62 14.56
C VAL A 554 -7.06 20.10 14.60
N MET A 555 -7.21 19.41 13.47
CA MET A 555 -6.94 17.97 13.36
C MET A 555 -5.47 17.64 13.60
N VAL A 556 -4.54 18.41 13.02
CA VAL A 556 -3.10 18.24 13.28
C VAL A 556 -2.80 18.35 14.78
N ASN A 557 -3.30 19.39 15.43
CA ASN A 557 -3.05 19.61 16.86
C ASN A 557 -3.64 18.50 17.74
N PHE A 558 -4.77 17.94 17.35
CA PHE A 558 -5.37 16.80 18.05
C PHE A 558 -4.48 15.56 17.97
N PHE A 559 -4.04 15.18 16.76
CA PHE A 559 -3.18 14.01 16.60
C PHE A 559 -1.77 14.22 17.16
N ASP A 560 -1.19 15.41 17.06
CA ASP A 560 0.10 15.74 17.69
C ASP A 560 0.08 15.58 19.23
N SER A 561 -1.10 15.63 19.86
CA SER A 561 -1.24 15.42 21.30
C SER A 561 -1.26 13.96 21.74
N ILE A 562 -1.31 13.02 20.79
CA ILE A 562 -1.42 11.59 21.07
C ILE A 562 -0.03 10.99 21.34
N GLU A 563 0.17 10.50 22.55
CA GLU A 563 1.35 9.73 22.94
C GLU A 563 1.17 8.26 22.48
N VAL A 564 1.96 7.83 21.51
CA VAL A 564 1.89 6.49 20.89
C VAL A 564 2.81 5.48 21.56
N ALA A 565 3.83 5.96 22.25
CA ALA A 565 4.73 5.19 23.12
C ALA A 565 5.32 6.15 24.16
N PRO A 566 5.88 5.68 25.28
CA PRO A 566 6.41 6.56 26.32
C PRO A 566 7.35 7.63 25.78
N GLY A 567 6.95 8.89 25.84
CA GLY A 567 7.69 10.06 25.35
C GLY A 567 7.69 10.21 23.83
N VAL A 568 6.96 9.39 23.07
CA VAL A 568 6.86 9.45 21.60
C VAL A 568 5.44 9.84 21.20
N TYR A 569 5.32 10.90 20.43
CA TYR A 569 4.04 11.44 19.98
C TYR A 569 3.81 11.18 18.49
N ALA A 570 2.56 11.03 18.10
CA ALA A 570 2.14 10.96 16.71
C ALA A 570 2.54 12.25 15.98
N ASN A 571 2.69 12.17 14.66
CA ASN A 571 2.94 13.32 13.80
C ASN A 571 1.66 13.66 13.02
N GLY A 572 0.82 14.54 13.59
CA GLY A 572 -0.46 14.89 13.02
C GLY A 572 -0.36 15.59 11.66
N ARG A 573 0.77 16.26 11.37
CA ARG A 573 1.00 16.87 10.05
C ARG A 573 1.33 15.80 9.01
N MET A 574 2.12 14.80 9.34
CA MET A 574 2.45 13.69 8.46
C MET A 574 1.21 12.85 8.14
N THR A 575 0.36 12.61 9.14
CA THR A 575 -0.82 11.75 9.01
C THR A 575 -2.10 12.50 8.63
N LEU A 576 -2.02 13.79 8.33
CA LEU A 576 -3.19 14.67 8.13
C LEU A 576 -4.14 14.15 7.04
N GLY A 577 -3.65 13.80 5.85
CA GLY A 577 -4.48 13.36 4.74
C GLY A 577 -5.25 12.09 5.08
N GLU A 578 -4.58 11.13 5.71
CA GLU A 578 -5.20 9.89 6.17
C GLU A 578 -6.27 10.12 7.25
N ASN A 579 -5.99 11.02 8.19
CA ASN A 579 -6.97 11.38 9.22
C ASN A 579 -8.18 12.12 8.64
N ILE A 580 -7.98 13.00 7.66
CA ILE A 580 -9.09 13.65 6.92
C ILE A 580 -9.91 12.60 6.19
N ALA A 581 -9.25 11.64 5.54
CA ALA A 581 -9.90 10.58 4.77
C ALA A 581 -10.72 9.64 5.68
N ASP A 582 -10.21 9.27 6.85
CA ASP A 582 -10.95 8.47 7.83
C ASP A 582 -12.21 9.20 8.35
N HIS A 583 -12.07 10.47 8.71
CA HIS A 583 -13.21 11.26 9.20
C HIS A 583 -14.26 11.48 8.12
N GLY A 584 -13.84 11.83 6.89
CA GLY A 584 -14.73 11.99 5.75
C GLY A 584 -15.41 10.67 5.39
N GLY A 585 -14.64 9.58 5.35
CA GLY A 585 -15.15 8.24 5.09
C GLY A 585 -16.23 7.81 6.07
N LEU A 586 -16.03 8.02 7.37
CA LEU A 586 -17.03 7.75 8.41
C LEU A 586 -18.31 8.57 8.21
N GLN A 587 -18.19 9.89 8.00
CA GLN A 587 -19.32 10.80 7.83
C GLN A 587 -20.13 10.46 6.57
N VAL A 588 -19.46 10.27 5.44
CA VAL A 588 -20.07 9.98 4.14
C VAL A 588 -20.75 8.61 4.16
N SER A 589 -20.08 7.59 4.68
CA SER A 589 -20.62 6.24 4.73
C SER A 589 -21.80 6.13 5.72
N TYR A 590 -21.73 6.78 6.87
CA TYR A 590 -22.85 6.80 7.80
C TYR A 590 -24.10 7.47 7.19
N GLN A 591 -23.96 8.59 6.49
CA GLN A 591 -25.05 9.22 5.78
C GLN A 591 -25.63 8.32 4.69
N ALA A 592 -24.78 7.67 3.89
CA ALA A 592 -25.19 6.73 2.85
C ALA A 592 -25.95 5.53 3.45
N PHE A 593 -25.46 4.98 4.55
CA PHE A 593 -26.10 3.92 5.32
C PHE A 593 -27.51 4.33 5.77
N LYS A 594 -27.67 5.48 6.42
CA LYS A 594 -28.97 5.97 6.88
C LYS A 594 -29.96 6.20 5.73
N LYS A 595 -29.49 6.69 4.59
CA LYS A 595 -30.30 6.85 3.37
C LYS A 595 -30.73 5.51 2.78
N ALA A 596 -29.81 4.57 2.64
CA ALA A 596 -30.08 3.26 2.05
C ALA A 596 -31.09 2.45 2.87
N THR A 597 -31.09 2.61 4.19
CA THR A 597 -31.96 1.86 5.11
C THR A 597 -33.21 2.61 5.55
N ALA A 598 -33.41 3.87 5.10
CA ALA A 598 -34.55 4.70 5.55
C ALA A 598 -35.93 4.10 5.23
N ALA A 599 -36.09 3.51 4.01
CA ALA A 599 -37.34 2.89 3.58
C ALA A 599 -37.61 1.52 4.24
N ASN A 600 -36.53 0.81 4.60
CA ASN A 600 -36.59 -0.51 5.23
C ASN A 600 -35.62 -0.53 6.40
N PRO A 601 -36.00 -0.01 7.58
CA PRO A 601 -35.12 0.03 8.75
C PRO A 601 -34.65 -1.36 9.17
N LEU A 602 -33.37 -1.47 9.44
CA LEU A 602 -32.77 -2.74 9.87
C LEU A 602 -33.18 -3.09 11.30
N PRO A 603 -33.32 -4.38 11.61
CA PRO A 603 -33.64 -4.83 12.96
C PRO A 603 -32.41 -4.76 13.90
N VAL A 604 -32.66 -4.86 15.19
CA VAL A 604 -31.65 -5.23 16.17
C VAL A 604 -31.25 -6.69 15.93
N LEU A 605 -29.96 -6.97 15.75
CA LEU A 605 -29.40 -8.32 15.58
C LEU A 605 -28.33 -8.54 16.63
N ASP A 606 -28.30 -9.70 17.23
CA ASP A 606 -27.36 -10.10 18.29
C ASP A 606 -27.29 -9.09 19.48
N GLY A 607 -28.40 -8.42 19.75
CA GLY A 607 -28.50 -7.38 20.78
C GLY A 607 -27.91 -6.02 20.40
N LEU A 608 -27.45 -5.86 19.16
CA LEU A 608 -26.82 -4.63 18.64
C LEU A 608 -27.77 -3.87 17.72
N THR A 609 -27.91 -2.56 17.91
CA THR A 609 -28.62 -1.68 16.96
C THR A 609 -27.85 -1.60 15.64
N PRO A 610 -28.52 -1.19 14.53
CA PRO A 610 -27.83 -0.97 13.26
C PRO A 610 -26.65 0.02 13.36
N GLU A 611 -26.84 1.10 14.13
CA GLU A 611 -25.78 2.10 14.34
C GLU A 611 -24.59 1.52 15.12
N GLN A 612 -24.86 0.71 16.14
CA GLN A 612 -23.78 0.02 16.87
C GLN A 612 -23.01 -0.94 15.96
N ARG A 613 -23.70 -1.70 15.11
CA ARG A 613 -23.04 -2.59 14.13
C ARG A 613 -22.18 -1.82 13.14
N PHE A 614 -22.63 -0.65 12.68
CA PHE A 614 -21.85 0.21 11.80
C PHE A 614 -20.49 0.59 12.43
N PHE A 615 -20.49 1.11 13.65
CA PHE A 615 -19.24 1.55 14.30
C PHE A 615 -18.38 0.38 14.76
N LEU A 616 -18.97 -0.75 15.16
CA LEU A 616 -18.22 -1.96 15.48
C LEU A 616 -17.57 -2.58 14.23
N ALA A 617 -18.25 -2.56 13.08
CA ALA A 617 -17.67 -2.99 11.80
C ALA A 617 -16.46 -2.12 11.42
N TYR A 618 -16.60 -0.79 11.57
CA TYR A 618 -15.48 0.13 11.37
C TYR A 618 -14.27 -0.18 12.26
N ALA A 619 -14.49 -0.32 13.56
CA ALA A 619 -13.40 -0.67 14.47
C ALA A 619 -12.77 -2.01 14.13
N GLY A 620 -13.58 -3.02 13.75
CA GLY A 620 -13.13 -4.34 13.34
C GLY A 620 -12.20 -4.33 12.12
N VAL A 621 -12.38 -3.38 11.19
CA VAL A 621 -11.45 -3.18 10.05
C VAL A 621 -10.04 -2.84 10.56
N TRP A 622 -9.94 -2.05 11.62
CA TRP A 622 -8.66 -1.59 12.19
C TRP A 622 -8.15 -2.45 13.34
N ALA A 623 -8.84 -3.55 13.67
CA ALA A 623 -8.35 -4.49 14.69
C ALA A 623 -6.91 -4.90 14.36
N ASN A 624 -5.99 -4.59 15.27
CA ASN A 624 -4.56 -4.78 15.07
C ASN A 624 -3.83 -4.80 16.40
N ASP A 625 -2.85 -5.68 16.52
CA ASP A 625 -1.84 -5.65 17.58
C ASP A 625 -0.46 -5.41 16.93
N ILE A 626 0.43 -4.66 17.59
CA ILE A 626 1.66 -4.14 17.02
C ILE A 626 2.81 -4.18 18.03
N ARG A 627 4.01 -4.59 17.57
CA ARG A 627 5.21 -4.62 18.41
C ARG A 627 5.74 -3.21 18.68
N PRO A 628 6.35 -2.97 19.86
CA PRO A 628 6.87 -1.65 20.22
C PRO A 628 7.86 -1.06 19.21
N GLU A 629 8.74 -1.88 18.63
CA GLU A 629 9.71 -1.45 17.62
C GLU A 629 9.01 -0.97 16.35
N GLU A 630 7.93 -1.67 15.95
CA GLU A 630 7.14 -1.27 14.78
C GLU A 630 6.32 -0.01 15.04
N VAL A 631 5.85 0.24 16.26
CA VAL A 631 5.25 1.53 16.64
C VAL A 631 6.21 2.67 16.36
N LEU A 632 7.47 2.55 16.80
CA LEU A 632 8.50 3.57 16.59
C LEU A 632 8.85 3.74 15.10
N ASN A 633 9.00 2.63 14.39
CA ASN A 633 9.27 2.63 12.96
C ASN A 633 8.15 3.35 12.18
N ARG A 634 6.91 2.97 12.39
CA ARG A 634 5.76 3.58 11.69
C ARG A 634 5.56 5.05 12.03
N THR A 635 5.82 5.45 13.26
CA THR A 635 5.73 6.88 13.67
C THR A 635 6.69 7.77 12.87
N LYS A 636 7.81 7.23 12.36
CA LYS A 636 8.77 7.95 11.51
C LYS A 636 8.46 7.83 10.01
N SER A 637 7.89 6.71 9.57
CA SER A 637 7.85 6.34 8.14
C SER A 637 6.47 6.31 7.52
N ASP A 638 5.40 6.07 8.29
CA ASP A 638 4.06 5.82 7.79
C ASP A 638 3.17 7.06 7.89
N VAL A 639 2.52 7.42 6.78
CA VAL A 639 1.55 8.52 6.72
C VAL A 639 0.20 8.20 7.35
N HIS A 640 -0.03 6.91 7.71
CA HIS A 640 -1.23 6.47 8.41
C HIS A 640 -1.03 6.54 9.94
N SER A 641 -2.03 6.97 10.66
CA SER A 641 -2.11 6.78 12.11
C SER A 641 -2.13 5.28 12.44
N LEU A 642 -1.65 4.89 13.62
CA LEU A 642 -1.74 3.51 14.10
C LEU A 642 -3.21 3.08 14.20
N GLY A 643 -3.50 1.78 14.02
CA GLY A 643 -4.86 1.23 13.96
C GLY A 643 -5.75 1.66 15.13
N GLU A 644 -5.22 1.63 16.36
CA GLU A 644 -5.91 2.14 17.56
C GLU A 644 -6.39 3.59 17.38
N TRP A 645 -5.53 4.45 16.81
CA TRP A 645 -5.83 5.88 16.67
C TRP A 645 -6.65 6.21 15.43
N ARG A 646 -6.72 5.33 14.45
CA ARG A 646 -7.72 5.41 13.38
C ARG A 646 -9.13 5.19 13.93
N VAL A 647 -9.27 4.46 15.05
CA VAL A 647 -10.54 4.25 15.77
C VAL A 647 -10.74 5.35 16.83
N ASN A 648 -9.88 5.38 17.85
CA ASN A 648 -10.03 6.25 19.01
C ASN A 648 -9.78 7.73 18.69
N GLY A 649 -9.05 8.05 17.63
CA GLY A 649 -8.85 9.42 17.15
C GLY A 649 -9.97 9.94 16.24
N ALA A 650 -10.61 9.05 15.46
CA ALA A 650 -11.67 9.44 14.53
C ALA A 650 -13.06 9.52 15.18
N LEU A 651 -13.45 8.52 15.97
CA LEU A 651 -14.81 8.40 16.51
C LEU A 651 -15.23 9.57 17.42
N PRO A 652 -14.37 10.16 18.25
CA PRO A 652 -14.72 11.35 19.01
C PRO A 652 -15.17 12.56 18.19
N GLN A 653 -14.86 12.57 16.88
CA GLN A 653 -15.30 13.62 15.96
C GLN A 653 -16.72 13.38 15.40
N ILE A 654 -17.31 12.19 15.61
CA ILE A 654 -18.52 11.71 14.94
C ILE A 654 -19.72 11.77 15.91
N GLY A 655 -20.65 12.71 15.70
CA GLY A 655 -21.81 12.92 16.57
C GLY A 655 -22.66 11.65 16.79
N ALA A 656 -22.93 10.89 15.72
CA ALA A 656 -23.74 9.67 15.77
C ALA A 656 -23.14 8.55 16.64
N TRP A 657 -21.81 8.51 16.81
CA TRP A 657 -21.15 7.53 17.67
C TRP A 657 -21.52 7.75 19.15
N TYR A 658 -21.60 9.02 19.60
CA TYR A 658 -22.02 9.35 20.96
C TYR A 658 -23.43 8.84 21.28
N GLU A 659 -24.34 8.99 20.32
CA GLU A 659 -25.73 8.53 20.44
C GLU A 659 -25.81 6.99 20.48
N ALA A 660 -25.06 6.30 19.59
CA ALA A 660 -25.08 4.86 19.48
C ALA A 660 -24.57 4.15 20.74
N PHE A 661 -23.61 4.75 21.46
CA PHE A 661 -22.97 4.14 22.62
C PHE A 661 -23.23 4.90 23.95
N ASN A 662 -24.10 5.90 23.94
CA ASN A 662 -24.44 6.72 25.11
C ASN A 662 -23.21 7.37 25.77
N VAL A 663 -22.23 7.80 24.95
CA VAL A 663 -21.02 8.46 25.44
C VAL A 663 -21.37 9.89 25.86
N THR A 664 -20.91 10.29 27.03
CA THR A 664 -21.24 11.55 27.68
C THR A 664 -19.99 12.34 28.07
N GLU A 665 -20.15 13.58 28.52
CA GLU A 665 -19.07 14.45 29.03
C GLU A 665 -18.26 13.86 30.20
N LYS A 666 -18.74 12.78 30.81
CA LYS A 666 -18.05 12.08 31.89
C LYS A 666 -17.03 11.04 31.39
N ASP A 667 -17.11 10.72 30.11
CA ASP A 667 -16.27 9.68 29.50
C ASP A 667 -14.97 10.27 28.98
N PRO A 668 -13.82 9.58 29.10
CA PRO A 668 -12.51 10.08 28.67
C PRO A 668 -12.41 10.43 27.17
N MET A 669 -13.11 9.67 26.31
CA MET A 669 -13.14 9.93 24.86
C MET A 669 -14.12 11.05 24.45
N PHE A 670 -14.81 11.70 25.42
CA PHE A 670 -15.73 12.77 25.09
C PHE A 670 -14.98 14.01 24.59
N LEU A 671 -15.33 14.45 23.40
CA LEU A 671 -14.84 15.70 22.82
C LEU A 671 -16.01 16.68 22.70
N PRO A 672 -15.96 17.87 23.34
CA PRO A 672 -16.98 18.88 23.20
C PRO A 672 -17.23 19.28 21.74
N VAL A 673 -18.48 19.58 21.39
CA VAL A 673 -18.88 19.84 19.99
C VAL A 673 -18.03 20.94 19.35
N GLU A 674 -17.69 21.98 20.08
CA GLU A 674 -16.87 23.10 19.62
C GLU A 674 -15.40 22.74 19.37
N LYS A 675 -14.96 21.58 19.85
CA LYS A 675 -13.60 21.02 19.59
C LYS A 675 -13.57 19.96 18.50
N ARG A 676 -14.74 19.51 18.05
CA ARG A 676 -14.83 18.53 16.97
C ARG A 676 -14.53 19.19 15.64
N VAL A 677 -13.80 18.47 14.81
CA VAL A 677 -13.50 18.88 13.45
C VAL A 677 -14.42 18.15 12.48
N SER A 678 -15.07 18.91 11.61
CA SER A 678 -15.76 18.39 10.44
C SER A 678 -15.30 19.18 9.23
N ILE A 679 -14.62 18.49 8.32
CA ILE A 679 -14.19 19.06 7.05
C ILE A 679 -15.20 18.66 5.98
N TRP A 680 -15.47 17.39 5.84
CA TRP A 680 -16.40 16.80 4.84
C TRP A 680 -17.66 16.20 5.44
#